data_577cfbbaa47fcfc4438b149f8e490c54
#
_entry.id   577cfbbaa47fcfc4438b149f8e490c54
#
_cell.length_a   1.000
_cell.length_b   1.000
_cell.length_c   1.000
_cell.angle_alpha   90.00
_cell.angle_beta   90.00
_cell.angle_gamma   90.00
#
_symmetry.space_group_name_H-M   'P 1'
#
loop_
_entity.id
_entity.type
_entity.pdbx_description
1 polymer ?
#
loop_
_entity_poly.entity_id
_entity_poly.type
_entity_poly.pdbx_seq_one_letter_code
_entity_poly.pdbx_strand_id
1 'polypeptide(L)'
;MWFDQSELRGGDVWDQRIRREVRDCTLFMPVISANTASRHEGYFRLEWDLADQRSHMMARDRAFIVPVCLDATKEAVTDVPESFHRVQWTRLLDGNTPPAFTVHIAALLTASGVAPLQRASQPPGTESVEVSSAAAPVNAVAAAPVLDESSETLGARASRAFLGRRKWLLLAVLLLSIVLTLIWLDTRKADSAGNPLANAGFSRLAGFEGVGRAAAISRDGKFVAFLANREGRNDVWVSEVGSGTYRNLTRNEQRQFTSPKEIRTLDFSPDSSLVSIWTRSLDGSRPEDVSILAVPIRGGPLRVYLPEVAEYDWSHNGSKLVFHTTAPGDPIFVREPGSPDRLIYVAPAGVHCHFPVWSPDDAFIYFVRGIPTDGVWDIWRIRPSGTGLERLTTHNSYVAYPTLLDQRTMVYLATSGDGSGPWLYTLDTEQRVPHRISFGLETYTSLGASADGKRLVATVVYQSSSLWRLTLRAKDEAPATALTPVLLSANGADPRLGPDYVLYIASQGGKQGIWTLKEGGATHEIWSSTHSLLAGVPAIAPDGRHIAFITRDNDRTRLYIIGPDGSHPRIIADSLALRGNPAWAPDGQSILTAVVRDEEPHLTSIPINGAPPQSLVAEYSVDPVWSPDGRFLVYSGADIGTTFPVRAAARDGRPYPLPTLILTRGARRVAFSPDGKSLVVLRGDFDHKDFWLIDLMTGAERMLAKLPAEFVTGDFDISSDGSEILFDRVQENSELALIERTHSSANP
;
A
#
# COMPACT_ATOMS: atom_id res chain seq x y z
N MET A 1 -25.67 -0.16 16.82
CA MET A 1 -25.48 1.22 16.32
C MET A 1 -24.22 1.74 16.95
N TRP A 2 -23.26 2.15 16.15
CA TRP A 2 -22.01 2.74 16.65
C TRP A 2 -22.19 4.26 16.81
N PHE A 3 -21.67 4.82 17.88
CA PHE A 3 -21.71 6.25 18.18
C PHE A 3 -20.38 6.66 18.84
N ASP A 4 -19.69 7.66 18.31
CA ASP A 4 -18.32 8.00 18.67
C ASP A 4 -18.10 8.31 20.17
N GLN A 5 -19.03 9.03 20.78
CA GLN A 5 -18.93 9.43 22.19
C GLN A 5 -19.05 8.26 23.19
N SER A 6 -19.70 7.16 22.80
CA SER A 6 -19.96 6.02 23.71
C SER A 6 -19.05 4.81 23.47
N GLU A 7 -18.48 4.69 22.27
CA GLU A 7 -17.78 3.47 21.84
C GLU A 7 -16.25 3.62 21.76
N LEU A 8 -15.73 4.87 21.84
CA LEU A 8 -14.31 5.15 21.86
C LEU A 8 -13.73 5.02 23.25
N ARG A 9 -12.65 4.24 23.38
CA ARG A 9 -11.93 4.07 24.64
C ARG A 9 -10.66 4.91 24.65
N GLY A 10 -10.24 5.35 25.84
CA GLY A 10 -8.98 6.07 26.01
C GLY A 10 -7.81 5.23 25.50
N GLY A 11 -7.06 5.74 24.51
CA GLY A 11 -5.98 5.05 23.81
C GLY A 11 -6.34 4.52 22.42
N ASP A 12 -7.61 4.56 22.02
CA ASP A 12 -8.01 4.24 20.64
C ASP A 12 -7.51 5.33 19.67
N VAL A 13 -6.97 4.91 18.54
CA VAL A 13 -6.70 5.80 17.40
C VAL A 13 -8.06 6.04 16.71
N TRP A 14 -8.81 7.00 17.26
CA TRP A 14 -10.24 7.20 16.95
C TRP A 14 -10.52 7.53 15.49
N ASP A 15 -9.62 8.21 14.79
CA ASP A 15 -9.75 8.48 13.34
C ASP A 15 -9.77 7.18 12.51
N GLN A 16 -8.92 6.22 12.82
CA GLN A 16 -8.93 4.91 12.14
C GLN A 16 -10.19 4.11 12.43
N ARG A 17 -10.71 4.24 13.66
CA ARG A 17 -11.93 3.53 14.05
C ARG A 17 -13.16 4.13 13.35
N ILE A 18 -13.29 5.45 13.32
CA ILE A 18 -14.37 6.14 12.60
C ILE A 18 -14.39 5.74 11.13
N ARG A 19 -13.23 5.78 10.45
CA ARG A 19 -13.13 5.36 9.04
C ARG A 19 -13.54 3.92 8.82
N ARG A 20 -13.17 3.03 9.74
CA ARG A 20 -13.58 1.64 9.70
C ARG A 20 -15.10 1.52 9.85
N GLU A 21 -15.67 2.17 10.86
CA GLU A 21 -17.10 2.11 11.11
C GLU A 21 -17.92 2.70 9.94
N VAL A 22 -17.48 3.83 9.36
CA VAL A 22 -18.12 4.38 8.15
C VAL A 22 -18.00 3.43 6.96
N ARG A 23 -16.86 2.74 6.80
CA ARG A 23 -16.64 1.77 5.73
C ARG A 23 -17.47 0.49 5.89
N ASP A 24 -17.67 0.02 7.13
CA ASP A 24 -18.24 -1.30 7.41
C ASP A 24 -19.74 -1.23 7.80
N CYS A 25 -20.28 -0.04 8.11
CA CYS A 25 -21.67 0.12 8.52
C CYS A 25 -22.66 -0.25 7.39
N THR A 26 -23.77 -0.83 7.79
CA THR A 26 -24.88 -1.17 6.86
C THR A 26 -25.69 0.06 6.45
N LEU A 27 -25.91 0.99 7.37
CA LEU A 27 -26.57 2.28 7.16
C LEU A 27 -25.73 3.39 7.81
N PHE A 28 -25.64 4.51 7.13
CA PHE A 28 -25.04 5.75 7.64
C PHE A 28 -26.13 6.79 7.89
N MET A 29 -26.23 7.31 9.10
CA MET A 29 -27.23 8.30 9.48
C MET A 29 -26.55 9.64 9.84
N PRO A 30 -26.34 10.54 8.88
CA PRO A 30 -25.81 11.86 9.19
C PRO A 30 -26.84 12.69 9.97
N VAL A 31 -26.39 13.28 11.07
CA VAL A 31 -27.22 14.18 11.89
C VAL A 31 -26.99 15.60 11.41
N ILE A 32 -28.07 16.21 10.90
CA ILE A 32 -28.07 17.55 10.31
C ILE A 32 -28.85 18.51 11.23
N SER A 33 -28.28 19.69 11.44
CA SER A 33 -28.90 20.77 12.21
C SER A 33 -28.34 22.11 11.74
N ALA A 34 -28.95 23.22 12.14
CA ALA A 34 -28.42 24.55 11.87
C ALA A 34 -26.96 24.72 12.36
N ASN A 35 -26.61 24.06 13.46
CA ASN A 35 -25.23 24.06 13.98
C ASN A 35 -24.27 23.30 13.07
N THR A 36 -24.62 22.09 12.59
CA THR A 36 -23.76 21.35 11.66
C THR A 36 -23.72 22.00 10.28
N ALA A 37 -24.80 22.60 9.82
CA ALA A 37 -24.87 23.28 8.54
C ALA A 37 -24.02 24.56 8.49
N SER A 38 -23.93 25.31 9.61
CA SER A 38 -23.14 26.53 9.71
C SER A 38 -21.65 26.32 9.94
N ARG A 39 -21.22 25.11 10.34
CA ARG A 39 -19.81 24.77 10.56
C ARG A 39 -19.15 24.36 9.28
N HIS A 40 -18.21 25.15 8.78
CA HIS A 40 -17.42 24.83 7.58
C HIS A 40 -16.32 23.79 7.84
N GLU A 41 -15.95 23.55 9.10
CA GLU A 41 -14.90 22.62 9.52
C GLU A 41 -15.37 21.72 10.67
N GLY A 42 -14.88 20.49 10.71
CA GLY A 42 -15.14 19.52 11.77
C GLY A 42 -15.06 18.07 11.28
N TYR A 43 -14.82 17.13 12.20
CA TYR A 43 -14.69 15.72 11.86
C TYR A 43 -15.94 15.12 11.20
N PHE A 44 -17.11 15.60 11.54
CA PHE A 44 -18.36 15.16 10.92
C PHE A 44 -18.38 15.45 9.39
N ARG A 45 -17.66 16.47 8.92
CA ARG A 45 -17.50 16.72 7.47
C ARG A 45 -16.73 15.59 6.81
N LEU A 46 -15.67 15.13 7.44
CA LEU A 46 -14.90 13.97 6.98
C LEU A 46 -15.75 12.69 6.96
N GLU A 47 -16.54 12.45 8.00
CA GLU A 47 -17.48 11.32 8.06
C GLU A 47 -18.52 11.40 6.94
N TRP A 48 -19.04 12.59 6.69
CA TRP A 48 -20.01 12.84 5.61
C TRP A 48 -19.39 12.60 4.22
N ASP A 49 -18.17 13.09 3.99
CA ASP A 49 -17.43 12.88 2.73
C ASP A 49 -17.12 11.40 2.51
N LEU A 50 -16.71 10.68 3.54
CA LEU A 50 -16.47 9.24 3.47
C LEU A 50 -17.75 8.45 3.15
N ALA A 51 -18.87 8.83 3.74
CA ALA A 51 -20.15 8.21 3.46
C ALA A 51 -20.65 8.53 2.04
N ASP A 52 -20.46 9.75 1.58
CA ASP A 52 -20.77 10.18 0.21
C ASP A 52 -19.99 9.35 -0.81
N GLN A 53 -18.67 9.29 -0.67
CA GLN A 53 -17.79 8.48 -1.53
C GLN A 53 -18.21 7.02 -1.56
N ARG A 54 -18.49 6.42 -0.39
CA ARG A 54 -18.96 5.06 -0.31
C ARG A 54 -20.31 4.86 -1.01
N SER A 55 -21.22 5.81 -0.91
CA SER A 55 -22.54 5.76 -1.55
C SER A 55 -22.46 5.64 -3.07
N HIS A 56 -21.47 6.33 -3.67
CA HIS A 56 -21.22 6.28 -5.12
C HIS A 56 -20.71 4.92 -5.61
N MET A 57 -20.13 4.11 -4.71
CA MET A 57 -19.63 2.76 -5.01
C MET A 57 -20.69 1.66 -4.76
N MET A 58 -21.87 2.00 -4.29
CA MET A 58 -22.94 1.05 -3.98
C MET A 58 -23.99 0.98 -5.10
N ALA A 59 -24.68 -0.16 -5.22
CA ALA A 59 -25.79 -0.31 -6.13
C ALA A 59 -26.89 0.73 -5.83
N ARG A 60 -27.49 1.33 -6.86
CA ARG A 60 -28.43 2.45 -6.73
C ARG A 60 -29.73 2.12 -6.02
N ASP A 61 -30.07 0.86 -5.91
CA ASP A 61 -31.27 0.31 -5.24
C ASP A 61 -31.03 0.01 -3.75
N ARG A 62 -29.80 0.17 -3.25
CA ARG A 62 -29.46 -0.10 -1.86
C ARG A 62 -29.49 1.17 -1.03
N ALA A 63 -30.41 1.23 -0.05
CA ALA A 63 -30.44 2.32 0.92
C ALA A 63 -29.19 2.24 1.82
N PHE A 64 -28.36 3.31 1.82
CA PHE A 64 -27.17 3.41 2.64
C PHE A 64 -27.17 4.67 3.50
N ILE A 65 -27.52 5.84 2.92
CA ILE A 65 -27.54 7.11 3.62
C ILE A 65 -28.98 7.44 4.03
N VAL A 66 -29.19 7.72 5.31
CA VAL A 66 -30.48 8.09 5.90
C VAL A 66 -30.30 9.40 6.68
N PRO A 67 -30.41 10.57 6.03
CA PRO A 67 -30.20 11.85 6.71
C PRO A 67 -31.29 12.14 7.74
N VAL A 68 -30.86 12.55 8.93
CA VAL A 68 -31.74 12.91 10.05
C VAL A 68 -31.52 14.38 10.38
N CYS A 69 -32.61 15.18 10.27
CA CYS A 69 -32.58 16.60 10.59
C CYS A 69 -33.29 16.86 11.93
N LEU A 70 -32.55 17.48 12.89
CA LEU A 70 -33.03 17.69 14.25
C LEU A 70 -33.80 19.00 14.46
N ASP A 71 -33.82 19.90 13.48
CA ASP A 71 -34.42 21.23 13.57
C ASP A 71 -35.08 21.64 12.27
N ALA A 72 -35.37 22.94 12.11
CA ALA A 72 -36.03 23.51 10.94
C ALA A 72 -35.09 23.80 9.74
N THR A 73 -33.86 23.27 9.76
CA THR A 73 -32.88 23.45 8.66
C THR A 73 -33.46 22.99 7.32
N LYS A 74 -33.31 23.83 6.28
CA LYS A 74 -33.88 23.59 4.95
C LYS A 74 -32.92 22.81 4.08
N GLU A 75 -33.38 21.74 3.46
CA GLU A 75 -32.59 20.87 2.58
C GLU A 75 -31.92 21.61 1.40
N ALA A 76 -32.68 22.50 0.76
CA ALA A 76 -32.26 23.21 -0.46
C ALA A 76 -31.11 24.23 -0.27
N VAL A 77 -30.78 24.61 0.96
CA VAL A 77 -29.80 25.69 1.26
C VAL A 77 -28.65 25.17 2.15
N THR A 78 -28.64 23.86 2.46
CA THR A 78 -27.70 23.29 3.40
C THR A 78 -26.48 22.77 2.65
N ASP A 79 -25.30 23.15 3.12
CA ASP A 79 -24.03 22.66 2.60
C ASP A 79 -23.75 21.22 3.14
N VAL A 80 -24.23 20.24 2.37
CA VAL A 80 -24.05 18.80 2.63
C VAL A 80 -23.65 18.09 1.33
N PRO A 81 -23.02 16.92 1.38
CA PRO A 81 -22.68 16.14 0.19
C PRO A 81 -23.88 15.86 -0.73
N GLU A 82 -23.63 15.75 -2.04
CA GLU A 82 -24.69 15.60 -3.04
C GLU A 82 -25.55 14.35 -2.84
N SER A 83 -24.97 13.26 -2.36
CA SER A 83 -25.71 12.02 -2.07
C SER A 83 -26.78 12.21 -1.00
N PHE A 84 -26.59 13.17 -0.06
CA PHE A 84 -27.59 13.47 0.97
C PHE A 84 -28.80 14.19 0.42
N HIS A 85 -28.63 15.00 -0.62
CA HIS A 85 -29.74 15.64 -1.33
C HIS A 85 -30.56 14.70 -2.23
N ARG A 86 -29.96 13.55 -2.60
CA ARG A 86 -30.64 12.56 -3.45
C ARG A 86 -31.62 11.66 -2.71
N VAL A 87 -31.64 11.71 -1.38
CA VAL A 87 -32.51 10.91 -0.52
C VAL A 87 -33.37 11.79 0.36
N GLN A 88 -34.54 11.30 0.74
CA GLN A 88 -35.47 12.07 1.58
C GLN A 88 -34.93 12.16 3.02
N TRP A 89 -34.90 13.37 3.56
CA TRP A 89 -34.50 13.63 4.95
C TRP A 89 -35.62 13.25 5.93
N THR A 90 -35.26 12.61 7.03
CA THR A 90 -36.17 12.36 8.12
C THR A 90 -36.03 13.47 9.16
N ARG A 91 -37.14 14.14 9.48
CA ARG A 91 -37.14 15.20 10.49
C ARG A 91 -37.52 14.65 11.85
N LEU A 92 -36.60 14.77 12.81
CA LEU A 92 -36.77 14.39 14.20
C LEU A 92 -36.56 15.60 15.07
N LEU A 93 -37.56 16.51 15.09
CA LEU A 93 -37.47 17.76 15.84
C LEU A 93 -37.16 17.47 17.32
N ASP A 94 -36.20 18.21 17.86
CA ASP A 94 -35.71 18.05 19.24
C ASP A 94 -35.26 16.63 19.59
N GLY A 95 -34.86 15.81 18.59
CA GLY A 95 -34.43 14.44 18.78
C GLY A 95 -35.52 13.43 19.13
N ASN A 96 -36.79 13.80 19.04
CA ASN A 96 -37.91 12.91 19.31
C ASN A 96 -38.03 11.86 18.20
N THR A 97 -37.88 10.59 18.54
CA THR A 97 -37.89 9.46 17.62
C THR A 97 -39.25 8.73 17.63
N PRO A 98 -40.13 8.99 16.64
CA PRO A 98 -41.41 8.29 16.53
C PRO A 98 -41.21 6.77 16.35
N PRO A 99 -42.09 5.91 16.84
CA PRO A 99 -42.03 4.44 16.64
C PRO A 99 -41.94 4.04 15.17
N ALA A 100 -42.58 4.81 14.27
CA ALA A 100 -42.52 4.56 12.82
C ALA A 100 -41.10 4.69 12.26
N PHE A 101 -40.27 5.60 12.79
CA PHE A 101 -38.87 5.76 12.37
C PHE A 101 -38.04 4.54 12.77
N THR A 102 -38.19 4.03 13.98
CA THR A 102 -37.45 2.84 14.43
C THR A 102 -37.85 1.59 13.64
N VAL A 103 -39.13 1.45 13.30
CA VAL A 103 -39.61 0.37 12.42
C VAL A 103 -39.02 0.49 11.03
N HIS A 104 -38.97 1.69 10.47
CA HIS A 104 -38.38 1.94 9.15
C HIS A 104 -36.88 1.58 9.12
N ILE A 105 -36.10 2.02 10.09
CA ILE A 105 -34.67 1.69 10.20
C ILE A 105 -34.47 0.17 10.36
N ALA A 106 -35.28 -0.49 11.18
CA ALA A 106 -35.23 -1.94 11.33
C ALA A 106 -35.52 -2.70 10.01
N ALA A 107 -36.50 -2.20 9.23
CA ALA A 107 -36.82 -2.76 7.92
C ALA A 107 -35.65 -2.60 6.92
N LEU A 108 -34.97 -1.44 6.88
CA LEU A 108 -33.80 -1.20 6.03
C LEU A 108 -32.63 -2.12 6.41
N LEU A 109 -32.38 -2.35 7.70
CA LEU A 109 -31.35 -3.28 8.18
C LEU A 109 -31.66 -4.72 7.79
N THR A 110 -32.93 -5.14 7.90
CA THR A 110 -33.36 -6.50 7.55
C THR A 110 -33.29 -6.73 6.03
N ALA A 111 -33.68 -5.76 5.23
CA ALA A 111 -33.58 -5.83 3.76
C ALA A 111 -32.12 -5.93 3.28
N SER A 112 -31.16 -5.50 4.09
CA SER A 112 -29.73 -5.60 3.82
C SER A 112 -29.12 -6.96 4.22
N GLY A 113 -29.90 -7.94 4.65
CA GLY A 113 -29.44 -9.31 4.98
C GLY A 113 -28.76 -9.45 6.36
N VAL A 114 -28.82 -8.43 7.20
CA VAL A 114 -28.31 -8.50 8.58
C VAL A 114 -29.46 -8.90 9.49
N ALA A 115 -29.39 -10.10 10.08
CA ALA A 115 -30.32 -10.49 11.14
C ALA A 115 -30.21 -9.47 12.31
N PRO A 116 -31.35 -9.04 12.90
CA PRO A 116 -31.32 -8.12 14.04
C PRO A 116 -30.53 -8.76 15.17
N LEU A 117 -29.46 -8.14 15.60
CA LEU A 117 -28.77 -8.48 16.84
C LEU A 117 -29.80 -8.45 17.96
N GLN A 118 -30.13 -9.61 18.48
CA GLN A 118 -30.92 -9.71 19.72
C GLN A 118 -30.20 -8.86 20.77
N ARG A 119 -30.91 -7.88 21.29
CA ARG A 119 -30.51 -7.05 22.42
C ARG A 119 -29.98 -7.99 23.51
N ALA A 120 -28.70 -7.92 23.79
CA ALA A 120 -28.17 -8.50 25.01
C ALA A 120 -28.96 -7.91 26.16
N SER A 121 -29.64 -8.80 26.86
CA SER A 121 -30.49 -8.59 28.01
C SER A 121 -29.79 -7.73 29.06
N GLN A 122 -30.59 -6.94 29.73
CA GLN A 122 -30.38 -6.19 30.97
C GLN A 122 -29.21 -6.67 31.82
N PRO A 123 -28.48 -5.77 32.45
CA PRO A 123 -27.60 -6.15 33.55
C PRO A 123 -28.43 -6.89 34.62
N PRO A 124 -27.88 -7.94 35.24
CA PRO A 124 -28.60 -8.68 36.26
C PRO A 124 -29.00 -7.73 37.40
N GLY A 125 -30.29 -7.81 37.75
CA GLY A 125 -30.87 -7.05 38.85
C GLY A 125 -30.06 -7.22 40.09
N THR A 126 -29.89 -6.13 40.83
CA THR A 126 -29.48 -6.11 42.21
C THR A 126 -30.44 -6.98 43.01
N GLU A 127 -30.07 -8.22 43.32
CA GLU A 127 -30.65 -8.96 44.41
C GLU A 127 -30.25 -8.25 45.71
N SER A 128 -31.22 -7.64 46.31
CA SER A 128 -31.17 -7.16 47.68
C SER A 128 -30.99 -8.37 48.61
N VAL A 129 -29.77 -8.60 49.04
CA VAL A 129 -29.49 -9.50 50.16
C VAL A 129 -29.92 -8.78 51.46
N GLU A 130 -31.02 -9.21 52.03
CA GLU A 130 -31.39 -8.90 53.41
C GLU A 130 -30.25 -9.36 54.35
N VAL A 131 -29.53 -8.38 54.88
CA VAL A 131 -28.61 -8.64 55.99
C VAL A 131 -29.46 -8.71 57.27
N SER A 132 -29.72 -9.93 57.75
CA SER A 132 -30.24 -10.23 59.07
C SER A 132 -29.28 -9.69 60.11
N SER A 133 -29.80 -8.77 60.91
CA SER A 133 -29.22 -8.24 62.15
C SER A 133 -29.04 -9.34 63.18
N ALA A 134 -27.80 -9.61 63.58
CA ALA A 134 -27.53 -10.25 64.87
C ALA A 134 -26.51 -9.40 65.60
N ALA A 135 -27.02 -8.80 66.63
CA ALA A 135 -26.32 -7.92 67.58
C ALA A 135 -25.53 -8.70 68.62
N ALA A 136 -24.51 -8.03 69.12
CA ALA A 136 -23.93 -7.98 70.42
C ALA A 136 -22.83 -9.00 70.83
N PRO A 137 -22.05 -8.74 71.87
CA PRO A 137 -21.98 -7.50 72.73
C PRO A 137 -20.56 -6.98 72.96
N VAL A 138 -20.55 -5.75 73.25
CA VAL A 138 -19.71 -4.91 74.09
C VAL A 138 -18.94 -5.66 75.26
N ASN A 139 -17.67 -5.31 75.45
CA ASN A 139 -17.12 -5.12 76.72
C ASN A 139 -16.13 -3.98 76.78
N ALA A 140 -16.51 -3.08 77.65
CA ALA A 140 -15.90 -1.86 78.11
C ALA A 140 -14.83 -2.13 79.18
N VAL A 141 -14.32 -1.01 79.71
CA VAL A 141 -13.57 -0.78 80.94
C VAL A 141 -12.05 -0.71 80.73
N ALA A 142 -11.33 0.24 81.23
CA ALA A 142 -11.56 1.41 82.08
C ALA A 142 -10.33 2.30 82.06
N ALA A 143 -10.61 3.54 82.39
CA ALA A 143 -9.96 4.41 83.34
C ALA A 143 -8.57 5.01 83.06
N ALA A 144 -8.65 6.29 83.09
CA ALA A 144 -7.54 7.21 83.31
C ALA A 144 -7.02 7.09 84.75
N PRO A 145 -5.84 7.61 85.03
CA PRO A 145 -5.82 8.76 85.96
C PRO A 145 -4.99 9.95 85.44
N VAL A 146 -5.41 11.05 86.03
CA VAL A 146 -4.96 12.42 85.95
C VAL A 146 -3.67 12.61 86.78
N LEU A 147 -2.98 13.76 86.44
CA LEU A 147 -1.95 14.55 87.12
C LEU A 147 -0.54 14.32 86.56
N ASP A 148 0.25 15.31 86.30
CA ASP A 148 0.44 16.61 86.91
C ASP A 148 1.26 17.55 86.04
N GLU A 149 1.18 18.81 86.25
CA GLU A 149 1.91 19.92 85.66
C GLU A 149 3.42 19.78 85.80
N SER A 150 4.12 20.08 84.68
CA SER A 150 5.26 20.98 84.78
C SER A 150 5.57 21.57 83.40
N SER A 151 5.47 22.82 83.43
CA SER A 151 5.72 23.84 82.43
C SER A 151 7.13 23.83 81.85
N GLU A 152 7.18 24.45 80.71
CA GLU A 152 8.26 25.28 80.18
C GLU A 152 9.20 24.75 79.12
N THR A 153 9.12 25.48 77.94
CA THR A 153 10.22 25.75 77.05
C THR A 153 10.66 24.67 76.08
N LEU A 154 9.85 24.45 75.03
CA LEU A 154 10.35 23.88 73.76
C LEU A 154 9.55 24.34 72.56
N GLY A 155 8.82 25.46 72.62
CA GLY A 155 7.93 25.94 71.54
C GLY A 155 8.58 26.74 70.42
N ALA A 156 9.86 27.09 70.48
CA ALA A 156 10.47 28.02 69.52
C ALA A 156 11.42 27.42 68.46
N ARG A 157 11.78 26.13 68.59
CA ARG A 157 12.66 25.46 67.60
C ARG A 157 11.93 24.57 66.59
N ALA A 158 10.75 24.08 66.94
CA ALA A 158 9.97 23.20 66.04
C ALA A 158 9.29 23.97 64.88
N SER A 159 8.85 25.21 65.08
CA SER A 159 8.16 26.04 64.09
C SER A 159 9.08 26.54 62.96
N ARG A 160 10.38 26.75 63.22
CA ARG A 160 11.31 27.17 62.17
C ARG A 160 11.73 26.01 61.28
N ALA A 161 11.80 24.78 61.75
CA ALA A 161 12.10 23.59 60.91
C ALA A 161 10.91 23.19 60.02
N PHE A 162 9.65 23.41 60.49
CA PHE A 162 8.45 23.12 59.71
C PHE A 162 8.19 24.13 58.59
N LEU A 163 8.51 25.43 58.79
CA LEU A 163 8.43 26.45 57.77
C LEU A 163 9.51 26.27 56.71
N GLY A 164 10.71 25.81 57.09
CA GLY A 164 11.79 25.49 56.13
C GLY A 164 11.42 24.32 55.21
N ARG A 165 10.91 23.21 55.75
CA ARG A 165 10.47 22.04 54.98
C ARG A 165 9.33 22.37 54.00
N ARG A 166 8.38 23.22 54.41
CA ARG A 166 7.26 23.65 53.55
C ARG A 166 7.72 24.50 52.37
N LYS A 167 8.74 25.35 52.57
CA LYS A 167 9.36 26.13 51.47
C LYS A 167 10.08 25.23 50.47
N TRP A 168 10.82 24.23 50.94
CA TRP A 168 11.49 23.26 50.07
C TRP A 168 10.50 22.35 49.32
N LEU A 169 9.39 21.95 49.95
CA LEU A 169 8.30 21.21 49.29
C LEU A 169 7.62 22.05 48.19
N LEU A 170 7.33 23.33 48.47
CA LEU A 170 6.76 24.24 47.47
C LEU A 170 7.73 24.48 46.31
N LEU A 171 9.03 24.58 46.59
CA LEU A 171 10.05 24.72 45.55
C LEU A 171 10.21 23.44 44.71
N ALA A 172 10.11 22.27 45.33
CA ALA A 172 10.11 20.97 44.63
C ALA A 172 8.88 20.80 43.74
N VAL A 173 7.68 21.18 44.22
CA VAL A 173 6.43 21.15 43.44
C VAL A 173 6.49 22.14 42.27
N LEU A 174 7.06 23.33 42.49
CA LEU A 174 7.24 24.32 41.43
C LEU A 174 8.22 23.82 40.36
N LEU A 175 9.35 23.25 40.75
CA LEU A 175 10.32 22.64 39.83
C LEU A 175 9.69 21.48 39.03
N LEU A 176 8.94 20.60 39.72
CA LEU A 176 8.24 19.49 39.08
C LEU A 176 7.20 20.01 38.09
N SER A 177 6.44 21.06 38.43
CA SER A 177 5.46 21.66 37.52
C SER A 177 6.13 22.32 36.29
N ILE A 178 7.29 22.96 36.49
CA ILE A 178 8.07 23.52 35.41
C ILE A 178 8.58 22.39 34.48
N VAL A 179 9.12 21.32 35.04
CA VAL A 179 9.58 20.14 34.27
C VAL A 179 8.43 19.50 33.50
N LEU A 180 7.29 19.29 34.17
CA LEU A 180 6.09 18.76 33.51
C LEU A 180 5.57 19.69 32.40
N THR A 181 5.61 21.00 32.62
CA THR A 181 5.22 22.00 31.62
C THR A 181 6.20 22.00 30.46
N LEU A 182 7.50 21.89 30.70
CA LEU A 182 8.51 21.79 29.65
C LEU A 182 8.34 20.48 28.83
N ILE A 183 8.12 19.35 29.49
CA ILE A 183 7.80 18.07 28.83
C ILE A 183 6.52 18.19 28.02
N TRP A 184 5.47 18.82 28.57
CA TRP A 184 4.20 19.03 27.88
C TRP A 184 4.32 20.00 26.67
N LEU A 185 5.16 21.04 26.79
CA LEU A 185 5.47 21.94 25.69
C LEU A 185 6.31 21.24 24.61
N ASP A 186 7.21 20.35 25.01
CA ASP A 186 8.05 19.58 24.08
C ASP A 186 7.22 18.52 23.36
N THR A 187 6.32 17.82 24.06
CA THR A 187 5.36 16.89 23.43
C THR A 187 4.41 17.62 22.48
N ARG A 188 3.89 18.80 22.83
CA ARG A 188 3.08 19.62 21.93
C ARG A 188 3.84 20.14 20.70
N LYS A 189 5.13 20.46 20.84
CA LYS A 189 5.99 20.80 19.70
C LYS A 189 6.21 19.59 18.77
N ALA A 190 6.34 18.39 19.34
CA ALA A 190 6.43 17.15 18.57
C ALA A 190 5.14 16.85 17.78
N ASP A 191 3.97 17.03 18.42
CA ASP A 191 2.67 16.80 17.76
C ASP A 191 2.33 17.84 16.67
N SER A 192 2.79 19.08 16.80
CA SER A 192 2.59 20.12 15.77
C SER A 192 3.59 20.08 14.61
N ALA A 193 4.72 19.36 14.77
CA ALA A 193 5.72 19.17 13.72
C ALA A 193 5.40 17.99 12.79
N GLY A 194 4.33 17.21 13.06
CA GLY A 194 4.12 15.89 12.43
C GLY A 194 3.55 15.91 11.00
N ASN A 195 2.77 16.90 10.59
CA ASN A 195 2.16 16.90 9.26
C ASN A 195 2.45 18.20 8.49
N PRO A 196 3.44 18.17 7.56
CA PRO A 196 3.80 19.36 6.78
C PRO A 196 2.72 19.80 5.78
N LEU A 197 1.68 18.99 5.57
CA LEU A 197 0.55 19.24 4.67
C LEU A 197 -0.76 19.52 5.43
N ALA A 198 -0.75 19.69 6.75
CA ALA A 198 -1.96 19.88 7.57
C ALA A 198 -2.84 21.06 7.11
N ASN A 199 -2.22 22.12 6.61
CA ASN A 199 -2.89 23.32 6.12
C ASN A 199 -2.73 23.48 4.60
N ALA A 200 -2.38 22.42 3.86
CA ALA A 200 -2.22 22.49 2.42
C ALA A 200 -3.59 22.49 1.72
N GLY A 201 -3.71 23.32 0.69
CA GLY A 201 -4.84 23.25 -0.22
C GLY A 201 -4.68 22.09 -1.18
N PHE A 202 -5.67 21.21 -1.26
CA PHE A 202 -5.74 20.14 -2.24
C PHE A 202 -6.69 20.54 -3.36
N SER A 203 -6.22 20.52 -4.60
CA SER A 203 -7.02 20.79 -5.78
C SER A 203 -6.77 19.73 -6.85
N ARG A 204 -7.81 19.38 -7.61
CA ARG A 204 -7.65 18.54 -8.79
C ARG A 204 -7.13 19.37 -9.95
N LEU A 205 -6.30 18.79 -10.78
CA LEU A 205 -5.93 19.40 -12.04
C LEU A 205 -7.18 19.44 -12.94
N ALA A 206 -7.86 20.60 -12.97
CA ALA A 206 -9.18 20.74 -13.55
C ALA A 206 -9.19 20.60 -15.07
N GLY A 207 -10.26 20.00 -15.64
CA GLY A 207 -10.55 20.00 -17.07
C GLY A 207 -9.77 19.01 -17.92
N PHE A 208 -9.02 18.07 -17.33
CA PHE A 208 -8.42 16.98 -18.08
C PHE A 208 -9.32 15.74 -18.02
N GLU A 209 -9.83 15.32 -19.19
CA GLU A 209 -10.55 14.06 -19.34
C GLU A 209 -9.56 12.96 -19.72
N GLY A 210 -9.40 11.96 -18.87
CA GLY A 210 -8.51 10.82 -19.08
C GLY A 210 -7.79 10.38 -17.81
N VAL A 211 -7.20 9.21 -17.85
CA VAL A 211 -6.41 8.64 -16.76
C VAL A 211 -5.01 9.27 -16.80
N GLY A 212 -4.67 10.10 -15.81
CA GLY A 212 -3.33 10.69 -15.68
C GLY A 212 -2.44 9.87 -14.77
N ARG A 213 -1.20 9.57 -15.18
CA ARG A 213 -0.22 8.77 -14.43
C ARG A 213 1.13 9.46 -14.37
N ALA A 214 2.00 9.03 -13.45
CA ALA A 214 3.40 9.46 -13.34
C ALA A 214 3.56 10.98 -13.30
N ALA A 215 2.78 11.67 -12.48
CA ALA A 215 2.83 13.12 -12.40
C ALA A 215 4.18 13.63 -11.88
N ALA A 216 4.71 14.66 -12.52
CA ALA A 216 5.89 15.42 -12.12
C ALA A 216 5.59 16.90 -12.15
N ILE A 217 6.27 17.67 -11.32
CA ILE A 217 6.18 19.15 -11.26
C ILE A 217 7.53 19.78 -11.56
N SER A 218 7.52 20.86 -12.32
CA SER A 218 8.77 21.61 -12.61
C SER A 218 9.39 22.20 -11.35
N ARG A 219 10.71 22.36 -11.35
CA ARG A 219 11.45 22.88 -10.16
C ARG A 219 10.97 24.27 -9.73
N ASP A 220 10.53 25.11 -10.68
CA ASP A 220 9.94 26.42 -10.40
C ASP A 220 8.44 26.36 -10.01
N GLY A 221 7.84 25.16 -9.98
CA GLY A 221 6.45 24.94 -9.60
C GLY A 221 5.41 25.43 -10.59
N LYS A 222 5.80 25.81 -11.83
CA LYS A 222 4.86 26.39 -12.80
C LYS A 222 4.22 25.39 -13.73
N PHE A 223 4.86 24.25 -13.98
CA PHE A 223 4.38 23.25 -14.92
C PHE A 223 4.21 21.90 -14.26
N VAL A 224 3.17 21.17 -14.67
CA VAL A 224 2.93 19.77 -14.32
C VAL A 224 2.97 18.94 -15.59
N ALA A 225 3.78 17.88 -15.60
CA ALA A 225 3.84 16.89 -16.66
C ALA A 225 3.24 15.56 -16.16
N PHE A 226 2.59 14.81 -17.04
CA PHE A 226 2.01 13.51 -16.73
C PHE A 226 1.82 12.67 -17.99
N LEU A 227 1.73 11.36 -17.81
CA LEU A 227 1.32 10.43 -18.86
C LEU A 227 -0.19 10.28 -18.86
N ALA A 228 -0.81 10.29 -20.04
CA ALA A 228 -2.22 10.00 -20.13
C ALA A 228 -2.63 9.36 -21.45
N ASN A 229 -3.59 8.45 -21.38
CA ASN A 229 -4.24 7.82 -22.53
C ASN A 229 -5.55 8.55 -22.84
N ARG A 230 -5.47 9.64 -23.59
CA ARG A 230 -6.64 10.40 -24.05
C ARG A 230 -7.04 10.08 -25.47
N GLU A 231 -6.07 9.76 -26.32
CA GLU A 231 -6.25 9.53 -27.76
C GLU A 231 -6.01 8.05 -28.12
N GLY A 232 -6.24 7.11 -27.18
CA GLY A 232 -6.02 5.68 -27.37
C GLY A 232 -4.56 5.24 -27.22
N ARG A 233 -3.68 6.16 -26.79
CA ARG A 233 -2.24 5.96 -26.63
C ARG A 233 -1.72 6.76 -25.43
N ASN A 234 -0.78 6.19 -24.69
CA ASN A 234 -0.10 6.90 -23.59
C ASN A 234 0.87 7.94 -24.17
N ASP A 235 0.53 9.20 -24.03
CA ASP A 235 1.33 10.35 -24.41
C ASP A 235 1.75 11.17 -23.19
N VAL A 236 2.82 11.96 -23.35
CA VAL A 236 3.27 12.94 -22.36
C VAL A 236 2.50 14.24 -22.56
N TRP A 237 1.84 14.67 -21.51
CA TRP A 237 1.09 15.92 -21.45
C TRP A 237 1.75 16.90 -20.48
N VAL A 238 1.65 18.18 -20.76
CA VAL A 238 2.08 19.25 -19.87
C VAL A 238 0.96 20.30 -19.72
N SER A 239 0.86 20.86 -18.51
CA SER A 239 -0.03 21.96 -18.17
C SER A 239 0.70 23.01 -17.38
N GLU A 240 0.45 24.26 -17.63
CA GLU A 240 0.84 25.34 -16.70
C GLU A 240 -0.15 25.37 -15.54
N VAL A 241 0.37 25.41 -14.31
CA VAL A 241 -0.44 25.40 -13.09
C VAL A 241 -1.43 26.55 -13.09
N GLY A 242 -2.71 26.21 -12.88
CA GLY A 242 -3.81 27.20 -12.86
C GLY A 242 -4.31 27.64 -14.24
N SER A 243 -3.72 27.23 -15.35
CA SER A 243 -4.15 27.64 -16.70
C SER A 243 -5.37 26.90 -17.22
N GLY A 244 -5.59 25.65 -16.75
CA GLY A 244 -6.63 24.74 -17.30
C GLY A 244 -6.37 24.30 -18.74
N THR A 245 -5.20 24.59 -19.30
CA THR A 245 -4.83 24.23 -20.67
C THR A 245 -3.81 23.11 -20.69
N TYR A 246 -3.94 22.18 -21.65
CA TYR A 246 -3.13 20.97 -21.75
C TYR A 246 -2.50 20.86 -23.13
N ARG A 247 -1.23 20.50 -23.19
CA ARG A 247 -0.50 20.27 -24.42
C ARG A 247 0.04 18.86 -24.45
N ASN A 248 -0.25 18.11 -25.51
CA ASN A 248 0.37 16.84 -25.81
C ASN A 248 1.75 17.11 -26.41
N LEU A 249 2.81 16.66 -25.76
CA LEU A 249 4.20 16.85 -26.18
C LEU A 249 4.69 15.76 -27.14
N THR A 250 4.05 14.58 -27.14
CA THR A 250 4.50 13.39 -27.87
C THR A 250 3.49 12.88 -28.89
N ARG A 251 2.49 13.70 -29.26
CA ARG A 251 1.42 13.33 -30.22
C ARG A 251 1.94 12.72 -31.54
N ASN A 252 3.06 13.19 -32.03
CA ASN A 252 3.62 12.77 -33.33
C ASN A 252 4.60 11.61 -33.21
N GLU A 253 4.86 11.13 -31.99
CA GLU A 253 5.74 9.99 -31.78
C GLU A 253 4.98 8.68 -32.06
N GLN A 254 5.65 7.71 -32.67
CA GLN A 254 5.05 6.39 -32.90
C GLN A 254 5.16 5.48 -31.67
N ARG A 255 6.00 5.86 -30.71
CA ARG A 255 6.28 5.13 -29.49
C ARG A 255 5.17 5.32 -28.48
N GLN A 256 4.85 4.25 -27.73
CA GLN A 256 4.05 4.32 -26.50
C GLN A 256 4.96 4.48 -25.30
N PHE A 257 4.51 5.23 -24.30
CA PHE A 257 5.21 5.41 -23.04
C PHE A 257 4.50 4.60 -21.95
N THR A 258 5.29 4.02 -21.06
CA THR A 258 4.81 3.18 -19.95
C THR A 258 5.21 3.79 -18.62
N SER A 259 4.49 3.46 -17.55
CA SER A 259 4.73 3.99 -16.22
C SER A 259 4.85 2.85 -15.19
N PRO A 260 6.01 2.22 -15.08
CA PRO A 260 6.26 1.24 -14.03
C PRO A 260 6.14 1.89 -12.65
N LYS A 261 5.50 1.21 -11.69
CA LYS A 261 5.27 1.74 -10.34
C LYS A 261 6.55 1.96 -9.53
N GLU A 262 7.59 1.18 -9.84
CA GLU A 262 8.88 1.23 -9.15
C GLU A 262 9.88 2.22 -9.77
N ILE A 263 9.49 3.01 -10.78
CA ILE A 263 10.40 3.90 -11.52
C ILE A 263 9.79 5.27 -11.67
N ARG A 264 10.58 6.31 -11.44
CA ARG A 264 10.21 7.69 -11.78
C ARG A 264 10.20 7.87 -13.30
N THR A 265 9.01 7.85 -13.88
CA THR A 265 8.86 7.89 -15.34
C THR A 265 9.07 9.27 -15.93
N LEU A 266 8.60 10.31 -15.24
CA LEU A 266 8.68 11.71 -15.70
C LEU A 266 9.43 12.57 -14.68
N ASP A 267 10.18 13.54 -15.20
CA ASP A 267 10.82 14.60 -14.44
C ASP A 267 11.04 15.83 -15.32
N PHE A 268 11.65 16.89 -14.76
CA PHE A 268 12.00 18.11 -15.47
C PHE A 268 13.53 18.35 -15.45
N SER A 269 14.03 19.02 -16.49
CA SER A 269 15.40 19.57 -16.46
C SER A 269 15.54 20.63 -15.36
N PRO A 270 16.78 20.91 -14.86
CA PRO A 270 17.01 21.89 -13.79
C PRO A 270 16.44 23.29 -14.08
N ASP A 271 16.44 23.71 -15.34
CA ASP A 271 15.93 24.98 -15.81
C ASP A 271 14.41 24.94 -16.16
N SER A 272 13.75 23.81 -15.90
CA SER A 272 12.33 23.56 -16.19
C SER A 272 11.94 23.71 -17.68
N SER A 273 12.92 23.68 -18.61
CA SER A 273 12.67 23.87 -20.04
C SER A 273 12.30 22.57 -20.77
N LEU A 274 12.69 21.41 -20.23
CA LEU A 274 12.46 20.09 -20.81
C LEU A 274 11.67 19.22 -19.85
N VAL A 275 10.79 18.37 -20.41
CA VAL A 275 10.22 17.21 -19.73
C VAL A 275 11.03 15.99 -20.12
N SER A 276 11.58 15.30 -19.16
CA SER A 276 12.30 14.05 -19.34
C SER A 276 11.37 12.85 -19.17
N ILE A 277 11.66 11.78 -19.88
CA ILE A 277 10.81 10.61 -19.98
C ILE A 277 11.68 9.37 -19.94
N TRP A 278 11.45 8.52 -18.95
CA TRP A 278 12.04 7.19 -18.92
C TRP A 278 11.49 6.32 -20.06
N THR A 279 12.35 5.55 -20.70
CA THR A 279 11.95 4.62 -21.75
C THR A 279 12.91 3.44 -21.84
N ARG A 280 12.39 2.31 -22.29
CA ARG A 280 13.23 1.18 -22.72
C ARG A 280 13.90 1.48 -24.05
N SER A 281 14.84 0.61 -24.45
CA SER A 281 15.62 0.72 -25.67
C SER A 281 14.85 1.29 -26.86
N LEU A 282 15.53 2.16 -27.59
CA LEU A 282 14.97 2.86 -28.75
C LEU A 282 14.69 1.91 -29.93
N ASP A 283 15.45 0.82 -30.07
CA ASP A 283 15.38 -0.14 -31.17
C ASP A 283 14.75 -1.47 -30.79
N GLY A 284 14.41 -1.66 -29.49
CA GLY A 284 13.83 -2.91 -28.99
C GLY A 284 14.77 -4.11 -29.03
N SER A 285 16.06 -3.89 -29.32
CA SER A 285 17.05 -4.96 -29.50
C SER A 285 17.40 -5.65 -28.19
N ARG A 286 17.33 -4.91 -27.06
CA ARG A 286 17.63 -5.42 -25.72
C ARG A 286 16.61 -4.90 -24.71
N PRO A 287 15.81 -5.77 -24.11
CA PRO A 287 14.80 -5.38 -23.13
C PRO A 287 15.37 -4.71 -21.86
N GLU A 288 16.63 -4.99 -21.56
CA GLU A 288 17.38 -4.42 -20.44
C GLU A 288 17.87 -3.00 -20.65
N ASP A 289 18.00 -2.56 -21.92
CA ASP A 289 18.50 -1.22 -22.24
C ASP A 289 17.41 -0.18 -21.95
N VAL A 290 17.80 0.84 -21.19
CA VAL A 290 16.93 1.98 -20.84
C VAL A 290 17.63 3.30 -21.17
N SER A 291 16.85 4.34 -21.36
CA SER A 291 17.38 5.70 -21.57
C SER A 291 16.36 6.73 -21.11
N ILE A 292 16.85 7.89 -20.76
CA ILE A 292 15.99 9.06 -20.53
C ILE A 292 15.94 9.87 -21.82
N LEU A 293 14.76 10.03 -22.37
CA LEU A 293 14.48 10.98 -23.44
C LEU A 293 14.04 12.31 -22.86
N ALA A 294 14.08 13.38 -23.64
CA ALA A 294 13.50 14.66 -23.24
C ALA A 294 12.85 15.37 -24.43
N VAL A 295 11.80 16.15 -24.11
CA VAL A 295 11.06 16.98 -25.05
C VAL A 295 10.87 18.39 -24.45
N PRO A 296 11.01 19.48 -25.25
CA PRO A 296 10.77 20.82 -24.77
C PRO A 296 9.32 21.03 -24.30
N ILE A 297 9.12 21.74 -23.19
CA ILE A 297 7.76 22.02 -22.65
C ILE A 297 6.87 22.80 -23.63
N ARG A 298 7.48 23.52 -24.58
CA ARG A 298 6.76 24.25 -25.63
C ARG A 298 6.45 23.41 -26.84
N GLY A 299 6.83 22.12 -26.84
CA GLY A 299 6.81 21.23 -27.98
C GLY A 299 8.12 21.28 -28.79
N GLY A 300 8.38 20.23 -29.54
CA GLY A 300 9.61 20.05 -30.32
C GLY A 300 9.95 18.56 -30.48
N PRO A 301 11.10 18.23 -31.07
CA PRO A 301 11.51 16.85 -31.25
C PRO A 301 11.91 16.21 -29.91
N LEU A 302 11.46 14.97 -29.73
CA LEU A 302 11.94 14.10 -28.67
C LEU A 302 13.40 13.68 -28.95
N ARG A 303 14.28 13.76 -27.96
CA ARG A 303 15.71 13.44 -28.12
C ARG A 303 16.22 12.65 -26.92
N VAL A 304 17.28 11.87 -27.13
CA VAL A 304 18.02 11.23 -26.03
C VAL A 304 18.61 12.33 -25.15
N TYR A 305 18.32 12.26 -23.87
CA TYR A 305 18.80 13.21 -22.87
C TYR A 305 19.93 12.59 -22.04
N LEU A 306 19.69 11.41 -21.46
CA LEU A 306 20.67 10.64 -20.68
C LEU A 306 20.64 9.19 -21.17
N PRO A 307 21.61 8.76 -22.00
CA PRO A 307 21.70 7.37 -22.45
C PRO A 307 22.11 6.44 -21.30
N GLU A 308 21.62 5.21 -21.29
CA GLU A 308 21.97 4.15 -20.33
C GLU A 308 21.71 4.52 -18.85
N VAL A 309 20.89 5.53 -18.60
CA VAL A 309 20.47 5.97 -17.29
C VAL A 309 19.07 5.44 -17.02
N ALA A 310 18.88 4.79 -15.87
CA ALA A 310 17.57 4.28 -15.45
C ALA A 310 16.77 5.33 -14.69
N GLU A 311 17.33 5.94 -13.65
CA GLU A 311 16.72 7.05 -12.93
C GLU A 311 17.81 8.03 -12.48
N TYR A 312 17.44 9.27 -12.23
CA TYR A 312 18.39 10.33 -11.91
C TYR A 312 17.73 11.44 -11.10
N ASP A 313 18.58 12.28 -10.49
CA ASP A 313 18.22 13.60 -9.95
C ASP A 313 19.37 14.57 -10.05
N TRP A 314 19.04 15.85 -10.22
CA TRP A 314 20.00 16.95 -10.25
C TRP A 314 20.17 17.55 -8.86
N SER A 315 21.41 17.87 -8.49
CA SER A 315 21.70 18.65 -7.28
C SER A 315 20.93 19.97 -7.25
N HIS A 316 20.82 20.60 -6.09
CA HIS A 316 19.98 21.78 -5.91
C HIS A 316 20.32 22.91 -6.90
N ASN A 317 21.59 23.13 -7.18
CA ASN A 317 22.04 24.12 -8.15
C ASN A 317 22.07 23.62 -9.61
N GLY A 318 21.66 22.38 -9.87
CA GLY A 318 21.63 21.77 -11.21
C GLY A 318 23.01 21.44 -11.81
N SER A 319 24.11 21.48 -11.03
CA SER A 319 25.45 21.26 -11.55
C SER A 319 25.93 19.81 -11.46
N LYS A 320 25.39 19.00 -10.54
CA LYS A 320 25.75 17.61 -10.33
C LYS A 320 24.57 16.71 -10.62
N LEU A 321 24.84 15.51 -11.10
CA LEU A 321 23.84 14.49 -11.38
C LEU A 321 24.11 13.26 -10.52
N VAL A 322 23.10 12.77 -9.81
CA VAL A 322 23.07 11.40 -9.32
C VAL A 322 22.24 10.56 -10.26
N PHE A 323 22.67 9.34 -10.55
CA PHE A 323 21.91 8.42 -11.39
C PHE A 323 22.30 6.97 -11.10
N HIS A 324 21.41 6.04 -11.48
CA HIS A 324 21.75 4.64 -11.53
C HIS A 324 21.51 4.06 -12.92
N THR A 325 22.12 2.90 -13.19
CA THR A 325 21.96 2.14 -14.44
C THR A 325 21.23 0.84 -14.16
N THR A 326 20.90 0.09 -15.21
CA THR A 326 20.24 -1.23 -15.11
C THR A 326 21.23 -2.39 -14.95
N ALA A 327 22.52 -2.12 -14.78
CA ALA A 327 23.50 -3.16 -14.49
C ALA A 327 23.15 -3.89 -13.16
N PRO A 328 23.60 -5.14 -12.97
CA PRO A 328 23.30 -5.90 -11.75
C PRO A 328 23.64 -5.11 -10.48
N GLY A 329 22.66 -5.04 -9.55
CA GLY A 329 22.77 -4.29 -8.30
C GLY A 329 22.52 -2.79 -8.45
N ASP A 330 21.97 -2.34 -9.58
CA ASP A 330 21.60 -0.95 -9.87
C ASP A 330 22.67 0.05 -9.40
N PRO A 331 23.89 0.02 -9.96
CA PRO A 331 24.99 0.84 -9.48
C PRO A 331 24.65 2.32 -9.56
N ILE A 332 24.85 3.01 -8.43
CA ILE A 332 24.59 4.45 -8.28
C ILE A 332 25.88 5.24 -8.54
N PHE A 333 25.80 6.24 -9.40
CA PHE A 333 26.90 7.12 -9.79
C PHE A 333 26.60 8.57 -9.47
N VAL A 334 27.68 9.33 -9.28
CA VAL A 334 27.66 10.79 -9.26
C VAL A 334 28.49 11.32 -10.42
N ARG A 335 27.88 12.20 -11.22
CA ARG A 335 28.52 12.94 -12.30
C ARG A 335 28.72 14.41 -11.88
N GLU A 336 29.96 14.90 -12.00
CA GLU A 336 30.32 16.28 -11.75
C GLU A 336 30.95 16.88 -13.03
N PRO A 337 30.76 18.18 -13.32
CA PRO A 337 31.33 18.80 -14.51
C PRO A 337 32.87 18.61 -14.59
N GLY A 338 33.34 18.14 -15.73
CA GLY A 338 34.76 17.93 -15.99
C GLY A 338 35.41 16.73 -15.29
N SER A 339 34.64 15.90 -14.61
CA SER A 339 35.12 14.67 -13.95
C SER A 339 34.45 13.42 -14.54
N PRO A 340 35.14 12.26 -14.51
CA PRO A 340 34.48 10.98 -14.84
C PRO A 340 33.38 10.66 -13.85
N ASP A 341 32.39 9.85 -14.31
CA ASP A 341 31.33 9.34 -13.45
C ASP A 341 31.91 8.51 -12.31
N ARG A 342 31.54 8.84 -11.10
CA ARG A 342 32.05 8.18 -9.90
C ARG A 342 31.02 7.24 -9.32
N LEU A 343 31.34 5.94 -9.30
CA LEU A 343 30.55 4.92 -8.63
C LEU A 343 30.55 5.16 -7.11
N ILE A 344 29.38 5.22 -6.49
CA ILE A 344 29.23 5.44 -5.05
C ILE A 344 28.57 4.26 -4.32
N TYR A 345 27.79 3.44 -5.02
CA TYR A 345 27.12 2.28 -4.41
C TYR A 345 26.75 1.23 -5.46
N VAL A 346 26.78 -0.05 -5.05
CA VAL A 346 26.24 -1.20 -5.79
C VAL A 346 25.49 -2.08 -4.79
N ALA A 347 24.25 -2.43 -5.08
CA ALA A 347 23.49 -3.32 -4.24
C ALA A 347 23.82 -4.80 -4.48
N PRO A 348 23.58 -5.71 -3.52
CA PRO A 348 23.67 -7.16 -3.72
C PRO A 348 22.73 -7.65 -4.84
N ALA A 349 22.98 -8.87 -5.32
CA ALA A 349 22.15 -9.50 -6.35
C ALA A 349 20.67 -9.57 -5.95
N GLY A 350 19.77 -9.16 -6.86
CA GLY A 350 18.31 -9.13 -6.63
C GLY A 350 17.83 -8.01 -5.70
N VAL A 351 18.72 -7.15 -5.22
CA VAL A 351 18.39 -5.91 -4.51
C VAL A 351 18.46 -4.76 -5.50
N HIS A 352 17.45 -3.92 -5.50
CA HIS A 352 17.33 -2.78 -6.41
C HIS A 352 17.42 -1.45 -5.68
N CYS A 353 17.84 -0.42 -6.43
CA CYS A 353 17.93 0.96 -5.98
C CYS A 353 17.15 1.86 -6.92
N HIS A 354 16.15 2.56 -6.40
CA HIS A 354 15.27 3.43 -7.18
C HIS A 354 15.12 4.82 -6.56
N PHE A 355 14.62 5.77 -7.31
CA PHE A 355 14.27 7.11 -6.86
C PHE A 355 15.44 7.86 -6.20
N PRO A 356 16.64 7.94 -6.78
CA PRO A 356 17.70 8.73 -6.20
C PRO A 356 17.29 10.21 -6.15
N VAL A 357 17.57 10.88 -5.01
CA VAL A 357 17.33 12.32 -4.82
C VAL A 357 18.43 12.96 -3.99
N TRP A 358 18.84 14.17 -4.36
CA TRP A 358 19.80 14.97 -3.60
C TRP A 358 19.14 15.61 -2.37
N SER A 359 19.88 15.71 -1.26
CA SER A 359 19.51 16.65 -0.20
C SER A 359 19.65 18.09 -0.70
N PRO A 360 18.87 19.07 -0.18
CA PRO A 360 18.95 20.45 -0.61
C PRO A 360 20.32 21.12 -0.38
N ASP A 361 21.14 20.59 0.54
CA ASP A 361 22.51 21.03 0.84
C ASP A 361 23.60 20.23 0.12
N ASP A 362 23.23 19.32 -0.77
CA ASP A 362 24.11 18.37 -1.47
C ASP A 362 24.95 17.46 -0.53
N ALA A 363 24.60 17.35 0.75
CA ALA A 363 25.36 16.55 1.73
C ALA A 363 25.06 15.06 1.65
N PHE A 364 23.87 14.69 1.20
CA PHE A 364 23.40 13.32 1.08
C PHE A 364 22.66 13.07 -0.24
N ILE A 365 22.67 11.80 -0.61
CA ILE A 365 21.81 11.22 -1.64
C ILE A 365 20.89 10.24 -0.94
N TYR A 366 19.57 10.45 -1.06
CA TYR A 366 18.55 9.53 -0.60
C TYR A 366 18.11 8.65 -1.75
N PHE A 367 17.74 7.42 -1.48
CA PHE A 367 17.20 6.49 -2.46
C PHE A 367 16.37 5.41 -1.79
N VAL A 368 15.53 4.77 -2.55
CA VAL A 368 14.77 3.60 -2.11
C VAL A 368 15.58 2.36 -2.45
N ARG A 369 15.85 1.51 -1.46
CA ARG A 369 16.53 0.23 -1.66
C ARG A 369 15.61 -0.89 -1.21
N GLY A 370 15.50 -1.93 -2.02
CA GLY A 370 14.61 -3.03 -1.69
C GLY A 370 14.67 -4.20 -2.63
N ILE A 371 13.71 -5.10 -2.46
CA ILE A 371 13.62 -6.37 -3.16
C ILE A 371 12.26 -6.46 -3.82
N PRO A 372 12.20 -6.35 -5.15
CA PRO A 372 10.95 -6.33 -5.90
C PRO A 372 10.08 -7.56 -5.70
N THR A 373 10.68 -8.75 -5.63
CA THR A 373 9.98 -10.03 -5.44
C THR A 373 9.16 -10.07 -4.16
N ASP A 374 9.61 -9.37 -3.12
CA ASP A 374 8.95 -9.35 -1.82
C ASP A 374 8.09 -8.10 -1.62
N GLY A 375 8.18 -7.14 -2.53
CA GLY A 375 7.59 -5.82 -2.35
C GLY A 375 8.13 -5.10 -1.11
N VAL A 376 9.37 -5.39 -0.71
CA VAL A 376 10.01 -4.84 0.50
C VAL A 376 10.98 -3.75 0.10
N TRP A 377 10.66 -2.53 0.50
CA TRP A 377 11.44 -1.35 0.18
C TRP A 377 11.55 -0.45 1.39
N ASP A 378 12.69 0.26 1.48
CA ASP A 378 12.91 1.28 2.50
C ASP A 378 13.78 2.43 1.98
N ILE A 379 13.70 3.56 2.65
CA ILE A 379 14.52 4.74 2.34
C ILE A 379 15.88 4.58 2.98
N TRP A 380 16.91 4.81 2.19
CA TRP A 380 18.30 4.83 2.57
C TRP A 380 18.94 6.16 2.21
N ARG A 381 20.06 6.50 2.85
CA ARG A 381 20.90 7.62 2.44
C ARG A 381 22.37 7.22 2.39
N ILE A 382 23.12 7.92 1.57
CA ILE A 382 24.56 7.78 1.43
C ILE A 382 25.16 9.14 1.16
N ARG A 383 26.42 9.35 1.54
CA ARG A 383 27.14 10.57 1.13
C ARG A 383 27.53 10.49 -0.34
N PRO A 384 27.64 11.64 -1.06
CA PRO A 384 28.13 11.63 -2.42
C PRO A 384 29.52 10.98 -2.59
N SER A 385 30.33 10.92 -1.53
CA SER A 385 31.61 10.22 -1.50
C SER A 385 31.49 8.68 -1.56
N GLY A 386 30.32 8.10 -1.41
CA GLY A 386 30.10 6.65 -1.28
C GLY A 386 30.25 6.12 0.14
N THR A 387 30.33 6.98 1.15
CA THR A 387 30.48 6.61 2.56
C THR A 387 29.21 6.88 3.36
N GLY A 388 29.05 6.23 4.52
CA GLY A 388 27.96 6.52 5.44
C GLY A 388 26.59 6.03 4.91
N LEU A 389 26.55 4.83 4.29
CA LEU A 389 25.31 4.18 3.91
C LEU A 389 24.46 3.91 5.17
N GLU A 390 23.21 4.34 5.17
CA GLU A 390 22.36 4.31 6.34
C GLU A 390 20.88 4.13 5.96
N ARG A 391 20.19 3.18 6.63
CA ARG A 391 18.75 2.96 6.49
C ARG A 391 17.98 3.95 7.36
N LEU A 392 16.98 4.60 6.80
CA LEU A 392 16.18 5.62 7.48
C LEU A 392 14.78 5.13 7.89
N THR A 393 14.22 4.17 7.15
CA THR A 393 12.90 3.61 7.45
C THR A 393 12.96 2.09 7.61
N THR A 394 11.93 1.53 8.24
CA THR A 394 11.76 0.09 8.45
C THR A 394 10.33 -0.33 8.11
N HIS A 395 9.80 0.19 7.00
CA HIS A 395 8.47 -0.18 6.53
C HIS A 395 8.38 -1.64 6.14
N ASN A 396 9.45 -2.18 5.54
CA ASN A 396 9.46 -3.52 4.97
C ASN A 396 8.23 -3.78 4.07
N SER A 397 7.82 -2.76 3.35
CA SER A 397 6.67 -2.75 2.44
C SER A 397 7.00 -1.90 1.22
N TYR A 398 6.03 -1.67 0.31
CA TYR A 398 6.24 -0.77 -0.81
C TYR A 398 6.56 0.64 -0.32
N VAL A 399 7.68 1.21 -0.79
CA VAL A 399 8.13 2.60 -0.56
C VAL A 399 8.59 3.18 -1.89
N ALA A 400 8.18 4.42 -2.19
CA ALA A 400 8.51 5.07 -3.46
C ALA A 400 8.47 6.60 -3.35
N TYR A 401 9.04 7.28 -4.34
CA TYR A 401 8.98 8.73 -4.53
C TYR A 401 9.41 9.56 -3.32
N PRO A 402 10.57 9.30 -2.68
CA PRO A 402 11.09 10.20 -1.66
C PRO A 402 11.26 11.59 -2.25
N THR A 403 10.70 12.60 -1.59
CA THR A 403 10.62 13.98 -2.08
C THR A 403 10.88 14.92 -0.92
N LEU A 404 11.91 15.74 -1.00
CA LEU A 404 12.28 16.69 0.05
C LEU A 404 11.51 18.00 -0.10
N LEU A 405 10.89 18.45 0.98
CA LEU A 405 10.19 19.74 1.06
C LEU A 405 11.09 20.87 1.59
N ASP A 406 12.06 20.51 2.39
CA ASP A 406 13.08 21.36 2.95
C ASP A 406 14.31 20.52 3.39
N GLN A 407 15.25 21.07 4.17
CA GLN A 407 16.49 20.41 4.56
C GLN A 407 16.30 19.11 5.34
N ARG A 408 15.16 18.93 6.02
CA ARG A 408 14.90 17.81 6.93
C ARG A 408 13.61 17.07 6.65
N THR A 409 12.64 17.73 6.04
CA THR A 409 11.31 17.19 5.85
C THR A 409 11.21 16.47 4.51
N MET A 410 11.02 15.17 4.55
CA MET A 410 10.76 14.34 3.38
C MET A 410 9.30 13.91 3.38
N VAL A 411 8.64 13.93 2.23
CA VAL A 411 7.36 13.27 1.96
C VAL A 411 7.59 12.16 0.94
N TYR A 412 6.92 11.03 1.10
CA TYR A 412 7.09 9.85 0.25
C TYR A 412 5.84 8.97 0.27
N LEU A 413 5.80 7.99 -0.59
CA LEU A 413 4.74 7.00 -0.66
C LEU A 413 5.15 5.72 0.07
N ALA A 414 4.26 5.16 0.90
CA ALA A 414 4.49 3.84 1.48
C ALA A 414 3.17 3.10 1.76
N THR A 415 3.24 1.77 1.68
CA THR A 415 2.16 0.89 2.12
C THR A 415 2.23 0.71 3.62
N SER A 416 1.10 0.76 4.31
CA SER A 416 1.01 0.49 5.74
C SER A 416 1.23 -1.00 6.04
N GLY A 417 1.53 -1.32 7.31
CA GLY A 417 1.75 -2.70 7.76
C GLY A 417 0.55 -3.65 7.60
N ASP A 418 -0.66 -3.11 7.35
CA ASP A 418 -1.87 -3.87 7.01
C ASP A 418 -2.06 -4.09 5.50
N GLY A 419 -1.09 -3.68 4.67
CA GLY A 419 -1.15 -3.79 3.21
C GLY A 419 -1.95 -2.70 2.50
N SER A 420 -2.54 -1.78 3.25
CA SER A 420 -3.30 -0.66 2.68
C SER A 420 -2.39 0.45 2.17
N GLY A 421 -2.83 1.15 1.14
CA GLY A 421 -2.05 2.22 0.49
C GLY A 421 -1.66 1.86 -0.95
N PRO A 422 -0.62 2.50 -1.51
CA PRO A 422 0.31 3.44 -0.85
C PRO A 422 -0.32 4.76 -0.41
N TRP A 423 0.17 5.25 0.73
CA TRP A 423 -0.25 6.50 1.37
C TRP A 423 0.87 7.53 1.35
N LEU A 424 0.54 8.80 1.58
CA LEU A 424 1.53 9.82 1.87
C LEU A 424 2.05 9.68 3.30
N TYR A 425 3.36 9.59 3.42
CA TYR A 425 4.10 9.61 4.68
C TYR A 425 5.03 10.80 4.73
N THR A 426 5.34 11.27 5.92
CA THR A 426 6.41 12.23 6.18
C THR A 426 7.47 11.62 7.08
N LEU A 427 8.69 12.08 6.90
CA LEU A 427 9.86 11.69 7.68
C LEU A 427 10.72 12.92 7.95
N ASP A 428 11.03 13.20 9.21
CA ASP A 428 12.18 14.01 9.55
C ASP A 428 13.45 13.16 9.38
N THR A 429 14.35 13.55 8.47
CA THR A 429 15.52 12.75 8.07
C THR A 429 16.52 12.51 9.19
N GLU A 430 16.45 13.28 10.29
CA GLU A 430 17.31 13.12 11.47
C GLU A 430 16.61 12.35 12.60
N GLN A 431 15.28 12.57 12.81
CA GLN A 431 14.51 11.84 13.83
C GLN A 431 14.14 10.42 13.38
N ARG A 432 13.95 10.21 12.07
CA ARG A 432 13.71 8.90 11.43
C ARG A 432 12.45 8.18 11.92
N VAL A 433 11.44 8.93 12.30
CA VAL A 433 10.14 8.40 12.69
C VAL A 433 9.16 8.68 11.56
N PRO A 434 8.71 7.65 10.83
CA PRO A 434 7.70 7.82 9.80
C PRO A 434 6.32 8.17 10.37
N HIS A 435 5.67 9.16 9.77
CA HIS A 435 4.29 9.53 10.10
C HIS A 435 3.43 9.48 8.85
N ARG A 436 2.35 8.72 8.87
CA ARG A 436 1.35 8.73 7.81
C ARG A 436 0.56 10.03 7.87
N ILE A 437 0.44 10.73 6.74
CA ILE A 437 -0.20 12.05 6.64
C ILE A 437 -1.43 12.09 5.73
N SER A 438 -1.70 11.04 4.95
CA SER A 438 -2.95 10.87 4.20
C SER A 438 -3.80 9.75 4.80
N PHE A 439 -5.11 9.95 4.84
CA PHE A 439 -6.05 9.08 5.54
C PHE A 439 -7.33 8.79 4.74
N GLY A 440 -7.34 9.06 3.43
CA GLY A 440 -8.47 8.82 2.53
C GLY A 440 -8.68 7.35 2.16
N LEU A 441 -9.51 7.12 1.15
CA LEU A 441 -9.63 5.84 0.44
C LEU A 441 -8.71 5.81 -0.80
N GLU A 442 -8.15 6.96 -1.13
CA GLU A 442 -7.26 7.14 -2.27
C GLU A 442 -5.90 6.52 -1.99
N THR A 443 -5.33 5.90 -2.99
CA THR A 443 -3.93 5.49 -3.00
C THR A 443 -3.12 6.38 -3.93
N TYR A 444 -1.82 6.44 -3.75
CA TYR A 444 -0.94 7.33 -4.49
C TYR A 444 0.11 6.54 -5.26
N THR A 445 0.34 6.88 -6.53
CA THR A 445 1.31 6.15 -7.37
C THR A 445 2.44 7.01 -7.90
N SER A 446 2.37 8.32 -7.76
CA SER A 446 3.50 9.23 -7.99
C SER A 446 3.43 10.44 -7.09
N LEU A 447 4.58 11.05 -6.84
CA LEU A 447 4.72 12.26 -6.03
C LEU A 447 5.94 13.06 -6.54
N GLY A 448 5.78 14.37 -6.65
CA GLY A 448 6.86 15.30 -6.94
C GLY A 448 6.62 16.62 -6.24
N ALA A 449 7.70 17.38 -5.95
CA ALA A 449 7.62 18.72 -5.37
C ALA A 449 8.43 19.75 -6.16
N SER A 450 7.98 20.99 -6.12
CA SER A 450 8.79 22.13 -6.58
C SER A 450 10.03 22.29 -5.69
N ALA A 451 11.09 22.89 -6.23
CA ALA A 451 12.36 23.06 -5.51
C ALA A 451 12.26 23.87 -4.21
N ASP A 452 11.25 24.73 -4.08
CA ASP A 452 10.96 25.48 -2.85
C ASP A 452 10.04 24.74 -1.87
N GLY A 453 9.61 23.50 -2.22
CA GLY A 453 8.73 22.66 -1.42
C GLY A 453 7.32 23.21 -1.20
N LYS A 454 6.90 24.26 -1.95
CA LYS A 454 5.58 24.88 -1.77
C LYS A 454 4.48 24.19 -2.52
N ARG A 455 4.78 23.58 -3.65
CA ARG A 455 3.83 22.87 -4.49
C ARG A 455 4.24 21.42 -4.65
N LEU A 456 3.29 20.53 -4.51
CA LEU A 456 3.46 19.13 -4.83
C LEU A 456 2.41 18.72 -5.85
N VAL A 457 2.76 17.74 -6.66
CA VAL A 457 1.81 17.03 -7.52
C VAL A 457 1.83 15.56 -7.15
N ALA A 458 0.67 14.93 -7.14
CA ALA A 458 0.54 13.50 -6.90
C ALA A 458 -0.45 12.88 -7.89
N THR A 459 -0.20 11.63 -8.27
CA THR A 459 -1.19 10.80 -8.93
C THR A 459 -1.97 10.03 -7.87
N VAL A 460 -3.28 10.28 -7.81
CA VAL A 460 -4.24 9.60 -6.94
C VAL A 460 -4.91 8.50 -7.74
N VAL A 461 -4.94 7.27 -7.22
CA VAL A 461 -5.43 6.11 -7.94
C VAL A 461 -6.52 5.39 -7.14
N TYR A 462 -7.55 4.98 -7.87
CA TYR A 462 -8.58 4.05 -7.40
C TYR A 462 -8.39 2.75 -8.16
N GLN A 463 -7.80 1.75 -7.48
CA GLN A 463 -7.48 0.47 -8.09
C GLN A 463 -8.55 -0.56 -7.75
N SER A 464 -8.96 -1.34 -8.74
CA SER A 464 -9.77 -2.54 -8.57
C SER A 464 -9.15 -3.69 -9.35
N SER A 465 -9.23 -4.90 -8.79
CA SER A 465 -8.81 -6.12 -9.46
C SER A 465 -10.01 -7.03 -9.64
N SER A 466 -10.09 -7.71 -10.77
CA SER A 466 -11.18 -8.61 -11.13
C SER A 466 -10.63 -9.88 -11.77
N LEU A 467 -11.34 -10.99 -11.61
CA LEU A 467 -10.97 -12.29 -12.16
C LEU A 467 -11.70 -12.53 -13.48
N TRP A 468 -10.96 -12.99 -14.47
CA TRP A 468 -11.45 -13.25 -15.82
C TRP A 468 -11.06 -14.64 -16.28
N ARG A 469 -11.89 -15.22 -17.11
CA ARG A 469 -11.66 -16.52 -17.77
C ARG A 469 -11.55 -16.31 -19.27
N LEU A 470 -10.57 -16.98 -19.87
CA LEU A 470 -10.35 -17.02 -21.30
C LEU A 470 -10.37 -18.48 -21.75
N THR A 471 -11.32 -18.85 -22.60
CA THR A 471 -11.36 -20.18 -23.19
C THR A 471 -10.47 -20.23 -24.43
N LEU A 472 -9.52 -21.16 -24.44
CA LEU A 472 -8.60 -21.39 -25.54
C LEU A 472 -9.25 -22.32 -26.57
N ARG A 473 -9.04 -22.04 -27.85
CA ARG A 473 -9.53 -22.91 -28.93
C ARG A 473 -8.61 -24.11 -29.12
N ALA A 474 -9.16 -25.19 -29.67
CA ALA A 474 -8.38 -26.37 -30.02
C ALA A 474 -7.20 -26.06 -30.97
N LYS A 475 -6.12 -26.84 -30.87
CA LYS A 475 -4.81 -26.61 -31.54
C LYS A 475 -4.83 -26.37 -33.06
N ASP A 476 -5.91 -26.75 -33.76
CA ASP A 476 -5.99 -26.76 -35.22
C ASP A 476 -6.80 -25.61 -35.83
N GLU A 477 -7.31 -24.69 -35.01
CA GLU A 477 -8.01 -23.51 -35.53
C GLU A 477 -7.02 -22.33 -35.72
N ALA A 478 -7.16 -21.59 -36.81
CA ALA A 478 -6.35 -20.42 -37.15
C ALA A 478 -6.28 -19.42 -35.94
N PRO A 479 -5.17 -18.69 -35.76
CA PRO A 479 -5.00 -17.79 -34.62
C PRO A 479 -6.21 -16.86 -34.52
N ALA A 480 -6.92 -16.97 -33.42
CA ALA A 480 -8.17 -16.24 -33.20
C ALA A 480 -7.88 -14.74 -33.05
N THR A 481 -8.42 -13.97 -33.94
CA THR A 481 -8.28 -12.52 -33.99
C THR A 481 -8.93 -11.80 -32.79
N ALA A 482 -9.77 -12.44 -32.00
CA ALA A 482 -10.28 -11.93 -30.71
C ALA A 482 -10.91 -13.06 -29.89
N LEU A 483 -10.20 -13.59 -28.92
CA LEU A 483 -10.81 -14.33 -27.81
C LEU A 483 -11.45 -13.32 -26.86
N THR A 484 -12.69 -13.57 -26.45
CA THR A 484 -13.40 -12.66 -25.55
C THR A 484 -13.29 -13.19 -24.11
N PRO A 485 -12.58 -12.51 -23.21
CA PRO A 485 -12.54 -12.86 -21.81
C PRO A 485 -13.93 -12.72 -21.15
N VAL A 486 -14.26 -13.59 -20.20
CA VAL A 486 -15.50 -13.57 -19.43
C VAL A 486 -15.19 -13.23 -17.98
N LEU A 487 -15.89 -12.26 -17.41
CA LEU A 487 -15.76 -11.87 -16.00
C LEU A 487 -16.27 -13.00 -15.10
N LEU A 488 -15.44 -13.40 -14.14
CA LEU A 488 -15.74 -14.40 -13.13
C LEU A 488 -16.07 -13.78 -11.78
N SER A 489 -15.29 -12.79 -11.36
CA SER A 489 -15.48 -12.05 -10.12
C SER A 489 -15.06 -10.59 -10.31
N ALA A 490 -15.86 -9.69 -9.77
CA ALA A 490 -15.56 -8.26 -9.78
C ALA A 490 -14.49 -7.85 -8.75
N ASN A 491 -14.06 -8.78 -7.89
CA ASN A 491 -13.01 -8.57 -6.90
C ASN A 491 -12.13 -9.82 -6.81
N GLY A 492 -10.84 -9.67 -7.03
CA GLY A 492 -9.87 -10.75 -6.88
C GLY A 492 -8.63 -10.56 -7.75
N ALA A 493 -7.51 -11.12 -7.28
CA ALA A 493 -6.21 -11.17 -7.93
C ALA A 493 -5.54 -12.53 -7.69
N ASP A 494 -4.44 -12.80 -8.40
CA ASP A 494 -3.57 -13.96 -8.22
C ASP A 494 -4.32 -15.30 -8.22
N PRO A 495 -5.10 -15.63 -9.26
CA PRO A 495 -5.95 -16.82 -9.26
C PRO A 495 -5.15 -18.11 -9.36
N ARG A 496 -5.66 -19.18 -8.72
CA ARG A 496 -5.19 -20.57 -8.89
C ARG A 496 -6.38 -21.51 -9.06
N LEU A 497 -6.23 -22.45 -9.98
CA LEU A 497 -7.26 -23.44 -10.30
C LEU A 497 -7.10 -24.65 -9.40
N GLY A 498 -8.09 -24.89 -8.54
CA GLY A 498 -8.28 -26.13 -7.77
C GLY A 498 -9.16 -27.13 -8.51
N PRO A 499 -9.40 -28.33 -7.92
CA PRO A 499 -10.24 -29.37 -8.57
C PRO A 499 -11.67 -28.94 -8.84
N ASP A 500 -12.30 -28.20 -7.91
CA ASP A 500 -13.70 -27.77 -7.93
C ASP A 500 -13.87 -26.33 -7.39
N TYR A 501 -12.78 -25.58 -7.29
CA TYR A 501 -12.78 -24.19 -6.83
C TYR A 501 -11.68 -23.37 -7.49
N VAL A 502 -11.86 -22.07 -7.47
CA VAL A 502 -10.81 -21.09 -7.77
C VAL A 502 -10.33 -20.48 -6.48
N LEU A 503 -9.03 -20.56 -6.21
CA LEU A 503 -8.36 -19.86 -5.13
C LEU A 503 -7.92 -18.49 -5.62
N TYR A 504 -8.09 -17.44 -4.82
CA TYR A 504 -7.66 -16.08 -5.19
C TYR A 504 -7.41 -15.22 -3.97
N ILE A 505 -6.71 -14.11 -4.16
CA ILE A 505 -6.48 -13.09 -3.14
C ILE A 505 -7.49 -11.96 -3.37
N ALA A 506 -8.11 -11.49 -2.31
CA ALA A 506 -8.93 -10.29 -2.35
C ALA A 506 -8.77 -9.46 -1.08
N SER A 507 -8.96 -8.14 -1.24
CA SER A 507 -9.01 -7.23 -0.09
C SER A 507 -10.46 -6.84 0.17
N GLN A 508 -10.94 -7.11 1.38
CA GLN A 508 -12.28 -6.75 1.81
C GLN A 508 -12.23 -6.08 3.18
N GLY A 509 -12.86 -4.92 3.32
CA GLY A 509 -12.84 -4.18 4.58
C GLY A 509 -11.43 -3.76 5.04
N GLY A 510 -10.47 -3.57 4.10
CA GLY A 510 -9.06 -3.22 4.39
C GLY A 510 -8.21 -4.39 4.90
N LYS A 511 -8.73 -5.62 4.83
CA LYS A 511 -8.00 -6.84 5.14
C LYS A 511 -7.68 -7.57 3.85
N GLN A 512 -6.43 -7.97 3.69
CA GLN A 512 -6.04 -8.92 2.67
C GLN A 512 -6.41 -10.33 3.13
N GLY A 513 -7.03 -11.11 2.24
CA GLY A 513 -7.47 -12.46 2.53
C GLY A 513 -7.30 -13.41 1.36
N ILE A 514 -7.32 -14.70 1.67
CA ILE A 514 -7.37 -15.80 0.72
C ILE A 514 -8.82 -16.30 0.65
N TRP A 515 -9.34 -16.39 -0.56
CA TRP A 515 -10.71 -16.73 -0.85
C TRP A 515 -10.81 -17.93 -1.79
N THR A 516 -11.88 -18.68 -1.68
CA THR A 516 -12.27 -19.69 -2.65
C THR A 516 -13.58 -19.30 -3.33
N LEU A 517 -13.65 -19.52 -4.64
CA LEU A 517 -14.85 -19.35 -5.46
C LEU A 517 -15.23 -20.72 -6.04
N LYS A 518 -16.39 -21.22 -5.72
CA LYS A 518 -16.93 -22.48 -6.24
C LYS A 518 -17.77 -22.26 -7.49
N GLU A 519 -17.95 -23.32 -8.26
CA GLU A 519 -18.91 -23.34 -9.36
C GLU A 519 -20.30 -22.94 -8.83
N GLY A 520 -20.98 -22.01 -9.52
CA GLY A 520 -22.22 -21.39 -9.03
C GLY A 520 -22.04 -20.06 -8.30
N GLY A 521 -20.80 -19.56 -8.16
CA GLY A 521 -20.51 -18.19 -7.69
C GLY A 521 -20.41 -18.03 -6.16
N ALA A 522 -20.50 -19.12 -5.37
CA ALA A 522 -20.33 -19.04 -3.92
C ALA A 522 -18.86 -18.78 -3.56
N THR A 523 -18.63 -17.70 -2.80
CA THR A 523 -17.30 -17.30 -2.30
C THR A 523 -17.17 -17.58 -0.82
N HIS A 524 -15.98 -18.00 -0.38
CA HIS A 524 -15.68 -18.27 1.02
C HIS A 524 -14.29 -17.74 1.37
N GLU A 525 -14.18 -16.96 2.47
CA GLU A 525 -12.92 -16.54 3.05
C GLU A 525 -12.32 -17.68 3.87
N ILE A 526 -11.13 -18.14 3.49
CA ILE A 526 -10.45 -19.23 4.20
C ILE A 526 -9.37 -18.73 5.15
N TRP A 527 -8.85 -17.52 4.89
CA TRP A 527 -7.87 -16.84 5.75
C TRP A 527 -7.90 -15.34 5.51
N SER A 528 -7.73 -14.55 6.58
CA SER A 528 -7.47 -13.11 6.49
C SER A 528 -6.70 -12.61 7.71
N SER A 529 -6.02 -11.48 7.55
CA SER A 529 -5.30 -10.83 8.64
C SER A 529 -5.31 -9.31 8.51
N THR A 530 -5.27 -8.63 9.66
CA THR A 530 -5.05 -7.18 9.77
C THR A 530 -3.62 -6.82 10.16
N HIS A 531 -2.80 -7.82 10.52
CA HIS A 531 -1.46 -7.61 11.08
C HIS A 531 -0.36 -8.30 10.26
N SER A 532 -0.73 -9.27 9.45
CA SER A 532 0.21 -10.01 8.60
C SER A 532 -0.20 -9.89 7.15
N LEU A 533 0.76 -9.67 6.27
CA LEU A 533 0.58 -9.63 4.81
C LEU A 533 0.86 -10.99 4.21
N LEU A 534 0.23 -11.29 3.08
CA LEU A 534 0.67 -12.40 2.24
C LEU A 534 2.01 -12.04 1.59
N ALA A 535 2.98 -12.92 1.73
CA ALA A 535 4.31 -12.77 1.16
C ALA A 535 4.49 -13.77 0.00
N GLY A 536 3.69 -13.58 -1.05
CA GLY A 536 3.63 -14.43 -2.23
C GLY A 536 2.23 -14.99 -2.47
N VAL A 537 2.05 -15.61 -3.63
CA VAL A 537 0.77 -16.17 -4.07
C VAL A 537 0.60 -17.58 -3.48
N PRO A 538 -0.57 -17.89 -2.88
CA PRO A 538 -0.83 -19.23 -2.34
C PRO A 538 -0.74 -20.33 -3.40
N ALA A 539 -0.34 -21.54 -2.97
CA ALA A 539 -0.21 -22.72 -3.82
C ALA A 539 -1.15 -23.85 -3.37
N ILE A 540 -1.84 -24.45 -4.33
CA ILE A 540 -2.71 -25.60 -4.10
C ILE A 540 -1.86 -26.89 -4.18
N ALA A 541 -2.03 -27.81 -3.22
CA ALA A 541 -1.37 -29.10 -3.23
C ALA A 541 -1.87 -30.00 -4.37
N PRO A 542 -1.09 -30.98 -4.84
CA PRO A 542 -1.50 -31.90 -5.89
C PRO A 542 -2.79 -32.70 -5.58
N ASP A 543 -3.10 -32.88 -4.30
CA ASP A 543 -4.31 -33.57 -3.83
C ASP A 543 -5.56 -32.63 -3.85
N GLY A 544 -5.39 -31.33 -4.11
CA GLY A 544 -6.43 -30.32 -4.07
C GLY A 544 -7.03 -30.03 -2.69
N ARG A 545 -6.50 -30.65 -1.63
CA ARG A 545 -7.04 -30.61 -0.26
C ARG A 545 -6.26 -29.73 0.69
N HIS A 546 -5.08 -29.27 0.27
CA HIS A 546 -4.22 -28.41 1.07
C HIS A 546 -3.78 -27.20 0.28
N ILE A 547 -3.68 -26.08 0.95
CA ILE A 547 -3.23 -24.79 0.41
C ILE A 547 -2.05 -24.32 1.25
N ALA A 548 -0.92 -24.06 0.62
CA ALA A 548 0.26 -23.49 1.25
C ALA A 548 0.33 -22.00 0.97
N PHE A 549 0.64 -21.19 1.97
CA PHE A 549 0.86 -19.75 1.82
C PHE A 549 1.87 -19.22 2.84
N ILE A 550 2.50 -18.12 2.48
CA ILE A 550 3.48 -17.44 3.32
C ILE A 550 2.89 -16.14 3.81
N THR A 551 3.04 -15.87 5.10
CA THR A 551 2.71 -14.57 5.69
C THR A 551 3.96 -13.86 6.16
N ARG A 552 3.92 -12.54 6.18
CA ARG A 552 4.95 -11.67 6.74
C ARG A 552 4.34 -10.75 7.79
N ASP A 553 4.98 -10.71 8.95
CA ASP A 553 4.67 -9.81 10.05
C ASP A 553 5.98 -9.12 10.45
N ASN A 554 6.13 -7.85 10.06
CA ASN A 554 7.40 -7.14 10.07
C ASN A 554 8.50 -7.91 9.32
N ASP A 555 9.58 -8.31 9.98
CA ASP A 555 10.70 -9.08 9.41
C ASP A 555 10.52 -10.59 9.53
N ARG A 556 9.44 -11.06 10.14
CA ARG A 556 9.19 -12.49 10.37
C ARG A 556 8.25 -13.06 9.33
N THR A 557 8.69 -14.10 8.64
CA THR A 557 7.86 -14.87 7.71
C THR A 557 7.46 -16.22 8.31
N ARG A 558 6.26 -16.69 7.93
CA ARG A 558 5.72 -17.99 8.33
C ARG A 558 5.10 -18.72 7.15
N LEU A 559 5.41 -19.99 7.01
CA LEU A 559 4.76 -20.87 6.04
C LEU A 559 3.60 -21.61 6.71
N TYR A 560 2.43 -21.48 6.14
CA TYR A 560 1.21 -22.13 6.58
C TYR A 560 0.73 -23.19 5.61
N ILE A 561 0.01 -24.18 6.13
CA ILE A 561 -0.86 -25.07 5.38
C ILE A 561 -2.27 -24.98 5.97
N ILE A 562 -3.30 -24.93 5.10
CA ILE A 562 -4.71 -24.83 5.47
C ILE A 562 -5.57 -25.65 4.50
N GLY A 563 -6.75 -26.09 4.91
CA GLY A 563 -7.74 -26.69 4.01
C GLY A 563 -8.43 -25.63 3.11
N PRO A 564 -9.01 -26.04 1.97
CA PRO A 564 -9.71 -25.11 1.06
C PRO A 564 -11.02 -24.53 1.64
N ASP A 565 -11.44 -25.05 2.80
CA ASP A 565 -12.56 -24.54 3.62
C ASP A 565 -12.10 -23.75 4.84
N GLY A 566 -10.78 -23.43 4.95
CA GLY A 566 -10.21 -22.76 6.10
C GLY A 566 -9.90 -23.67 7.29
N SER A 567 -10.15 -24.97 7.17
CA SER A 567 -9.93 -25.93 8.25
C SER A 567 -8.43 -26.25 8.48
N HIS A 568 -8.13 -26.69 9.70
CA HIS A 568 -6.83 -27.24 10.10
C HIS A 568 -5.60 -26.37 9.76
N PRO A 569 -5.61 -25.05 10.04
CA PRO A 569 -4.44 -24.21 9.79
C PRO A 569 -3.26 -24.67 10.67
N ARG A 570 -2.11 -24.84 10.07
CA ARG A 570 -0.86 -25.17 10.80
C ARG A 570 0.34 -24.45 10.21
N ILE A 571 1.25 -24.06 11.07
CA ILE A 571 2.53 -23.47 10.70
C ILE A 571 3.51 -24.64 10.41
N ILE A 572 4.17 -24.57 9.25
CA ILE A 572 5.18 -25.54 8.84
C ILE A 572 6.59 -25.00 9.10
N ALA A 573 6.79 -23.70 8.91
CA ALA A 573 8.04 -23.03 9.23
C ALA A 573 7.75 -21.61 9.73
N ASP A 574 8.46 -21.19 10.80
CA ASP A 574 8.35 -19.88 11.42
C ASP A 574 9.69 -19.24 11.82
N SER A 575 10.77 -19.94 11.57
CA SER A 575 12.15 -19.53 11.90
C SER A 575 13.03 -19.28 10.66
N LEU A 576 12.47 -19.43 9.46
CA LEU A 576 13.16 -19.22 8.20
C LEU A 576 12.77 -17.86 7.61
N ALA A 577 13.74 -17.16 7.04
CA ALA A 577 13.48 -15.95 6.24
C ALA A 577 13.02 -16.38 4.85
N LEU A 578 11.70 -16.54 4.68
CA LEU A 578 11.10 -17.05 3.45
C LEU A 578 10.89 -15.92 2.44
N ARG A 579 11.00 -16.26 1.15
CA ARG A 579 10.86 -15.31 0.04
C ARG A 579 10.20 -15.95 -1.19
N GLY A 580 9.41 -15.15 -1.95
CA GLY A 580 8.74 -15.58 -3.18
C GLY A 580 7.60 -16.57 -2.94
N ASN A 581 7.10 -17.16 -4.01
CA ASN A 581 5.94 -18.03 -3.99
C ASN A 581 6.29 -19.43 -3.47
N PRO A 582 5.44 -20.08 -2.67
CA PRO A 582 5.57 -21.50 -2.37
C PRO A 582 5.11 -22.36 -3.57
N ALA A 583 5.70 -23.54 -3.73
CA ALA A 583 5.23 -24.54 -4.67
C ALA A 583 5.26 -25.94 -4.01
N TRP A 584 4.17 -26.70 -4.13
CA TRP A 584 4.14 -28.06 -3.64
C TRP A 584 4.99 -28.97 -4.52
N ALA A 585 5.76 -29.83 -3.88
CA ALA A 585 6.39 -30.94 -4.59
C ALA A 585 5.31 -31.87 -5.17
N PRO A 586 5.53 -32.50 -6.32
CA PRO A 586 4.55 -33.35 -6.98
C PRO A 586 4.03 -34.55 -6.14
N ASP A 587 4.83 -35.00 -5.17
CA ASP A 587 4.46 -36.05 -4.22
C ASP A 587 3.63 -35.54 -3.02
N GLY A 588 3.43 -34.23 -2.89
CA GLY A 588 2.71 -33.61 -1.79
C GLY A 588 3.38 -33.69 -0.43
N GLN A 589 4.68 -34.11 -0.36
CA GLN A 589 5.37 -34.32 0.92
C GLN A 589 6.24 -33.15 1.37
N SER A 590 6.47 -32.18 0.49
CA SER A 590 7.25 -30.99 0.82
C SER A 590 6.76 -29.76 0.04
N ILE A 591 7.12 -28.60 0.56
CA ILE A 591 6.88 -27.30 -0.08
C ILE A 591 8.24 -26.69 -0.43
N LEU A 592 8.40 -26.32 -1.69
CA LEU A 592 9.58 -25.63 -2.19
C LEU A 592 9.31 -24.13 -2.17
N THR A 593 10.19 -23.37 -1.53
CA THR A 593 10.19 -21.91 -1.54
C THR A 593 11.60 -21.41 -1.28
N ALA A 594 11.87 -20.13 -1.52
CA ALA A 594 13.19 -19.59 -1.28
C ALA A 594 13.40 -19.27 0.22
N VAL A 595 14.58 -19.58 0.72
CA VAL A 595 15.08 -19.19 2.04
C VAL A 595 16.28 -18.27 1.86
N VAL A 596 16.24 -17.11 2.50
CA VAL A 596 17.31 -16.10 2.44
C VAL A 596 18.49 -16.58 3.31
N ARG A 597 19.67 -16.62 2.72
CA ARG A 597 20.95 -16.85 3.40
C ARG A 597 21.97 -15.89 2.82
N ASP A 598 22.72 -15.24 3.67
CA ASP A 598 23.74 -14.25 3.25
C ASP A 598 23.15 -13.18 2.27
N GLU A 599 21.95 -12.69 2.56
CA GLU A 599 21.16 -11.73 1.77
C GLU A 599 20.65 -12.28 0.41
N GLU A 600 20.92 -13.52 0.04
CA GLU A 600 20.45 -14.12 -1.22
C GLU A 600 19.39 -15.21 -0.96
N PRO A 601 18.31 -15.28 -1.77
CA PRO A 601 17.31 -16.33 -1.67
C PRO A 601 17.72 -17.56 -2.46
N HIS A 602 17.58 -18.72 -1.83
CA HIS A 602 17.90 -20.02 -2.43
C HIS A 602 16.74 -20.99 -2.24
N LEU A 603 16.31 -21.65 -3.31
CA LEU A 603 15.22 -22.62 -3.25
C LEU A 603 15.55 -23.75 -2.28
N THR A 604 14.66 -23.93 -1.33
CA THR A 604 14.79 -24.88 -0.22
C THR A 604 13.51 -25.70 -0.13
N SER A 605 13.66 -27.02 -0.08
CA SER A 605 12.57 -27.96 0.16
C SER A 605 12.29 -28.06 1.66
N ILE A 606 11.05 -27.80 2.07
CA ILE A 606 10.58 -27.82 3.46
C ILE A 606 9.59 -28.97 3.60
N PRO A 607 10.00 -30.10 4.24
CA PRO A 607 9.14 -31.25 4.46
C PRO A 607 7.96 -30.90 5.39
N ILE A 608 6.75 -31.35 5.05
CA ILE A 608 5.54 -31.06 5.84
C ILE A 608 5.44 -31.89 7.14
N ASN A 609 6.26 -32.90 7.28
CA ASN A 609 6.36 -33.76 8.46
C ASN A 609 7.31 -33.24 9.55
N GLY A 610 7.91 -32.04 9.37
CA GLY A 610 8.81 -31.42 10.33
C GLY A 610 10.27 -31.89 10.23
N ALA A 611 10.65 -32.65 9.20
CA ALA A 611 12.06 -32.97 8.94
C ALA A 611 12.83 -31.68 8.54
N PRO A 612 14.17 -31.65 8.74
CA PRO A 612 14.96 -30.46 8.44
C PRO A 612 14.84 -30.01 6.98
N PRO A 613 14.71 -28.70 6.72
CA PRO A 613 14.71 -28.14 5.37
C PRO A 613 16.01 -28.43 4.62
N GLN A 614 15.92 -28.70 3.32
CA GLN A 614 17.06 -29.03 2.46
C GLN A 614 17.19 -28.03 1.32
N SER A 615 18.37 -27.39 1.18
CA SER A 615 18.65 -26.52 0.04
C SER A 615 18.66 -27.35 -1.24
N LEU A 616 17.90 -26.89 -2.25
CA LEU A 616 17.80 -27.57 -3.54
C LEU A 616 18.65 -26.90 -4.62
N VAL A 617 18.60 -25.57 -4.70
CA VAL A 617 19.32 -24.76 -5.68
C VAL A 617 20.28 -23.83 -4.95
N ALA A 618 21.55 -23.84 -5.35
CA ALA A 618 22.61 -23.08 -4.66
C ALA A 618 22.76 -21.64 -5.14
N GLU A 619 22.23 -21.31 -6.33
CA GLU A 619 22.26 -19.96 -6.87
C GLU A 619 20.99 -19.17 -6.47
N TYR A 620 20.99 -17.85 -6.70
CA TYR A 620 19.81 -17.03 -6.52
C TYR A 620 18.60 -17.65 -7.24
N SER A 621 17.55 -17.95 -6.50
CA SER A 621 16.37 -18.65 -7.03
C SER A 621 15.11 -18.35 -6.23
N VAL A 622 14.05 -17.97 -6.93
CA VAL A 622 12.72 -17.68 -6.36
C VAL A 622 11.61 -18.17 -7.29
N ASP A 623 10.37 -18.19 -6.81
CA ASP A 623 9.15 -18.48 -7.57
C ASP A 623 9.21 -19.81 -8.36
N PRO A 624 9.38 -20.95 -7.69
CA PRO A 624 9.51 -22.24 -8.34
C PRO A 624 8.17 -22.73 -8.92
N VAL A 625 8.24 -23.39 -10.09
CA VAL A 625 7.09 -24.07 -10.70
C VAL A 625 7.57 -25.45 -11.18
N TRP A 626 6.95 -26.51 -10.68
CA TRP A 626 7.26 -27.87 -11.08
C TRP A 626 6.70 -28.23 -12.46
N SER A 627 7.47 -29.00 -13.22
CA SER A 627 6.94 -29.66 -14.43
C SER A 627 5.81 -30.63 -14.04
N PRO A 628 4.81 -30.84 -14.89
CA PRO A 628 3.69 -31.75 -14.59
C PRO A 628 4.11 -33.18 -14.26
N ASP A 629 5.23 -33.64 -14.85
CA ASP A 629 5.80 -34.96 -14.59
C ASP A 629 6.72 -35.02 -13.36
N GLY A 630 6.98 -33.88 -12.70
CA GLY A 630 7.78 -33.76 -11.48
C GLY A 630 9.28 -34.03 -11.66
N ARG A 631 9.81 -34.08 -12.89
CA ARG A 631 11.23 -34.38 -13.15
C ARG A 631 12.13 -33.18 -12.98
N PHE A 632 11.64 -31.99 -13.24
CA PHE A 632 12.37 -30.75 -13.12
C PHE A 632 11.44 -29.61 -12.69
N LEU A 633 12.01 -28.49 -12.36
CA LEU A 633 11.27 -27.25 -12.06
C LEU A 633 11.90 -26.08 -12.80
N VAL A 634 11.12 -25.04 -13.03
CA VAL A 634 11.60 -23.74 -13.48
C VAL A 634 11.48 -22.74 -12.35
N TYR A 635 12.34 -21.72 -12.34
CA TYR A 635 12.39 -20.69 -11.31
C TYR A 635 12.93 -19.38 -11.88
N SER A 636 12.67 -18.28 -11.19
CA SER A 636 13.21 -16.96 -11.52
C SER A 636 14.60 -16.80 -10.93
N GLY A 637 15.57 -16.39 -11.74
CA GLY A 637 16.87 -15.89 -11.30
C GLY A 637 16.79 -14.44 -10.83
N ALA A 638 17.94 -13.89 -10.44
CA ALA A 638 18.04 -12.49 -10.01
C ALA A 638 17.61 -11.53 -11.13
N ASP A 639 16.89 -10.50 -10.76
CA ASP A 639 16.50 -9.44 -11.69
C ASP A 639 17.73 -8.70 -12.23
N ILE A 640 17.64 -8.31 -13.48
CA ILE A 640 18.61 -7.47 -14.17
C ILE A 640 17.83 -6.32 -14.81
N GLY A 641 17.91 -5.14 -14.21
CA GLY A 641 17.14 -3.98 -14.64
C GLY A 641 15.62 -4.28 -14.66
N THR A 642 15.00 -4.23 -15.81
CA THR A 642 13.56 -4.43 -16.00
C THR A 642 13.16 -5.87 -16.35
N THR A 643 14.10 -6.82 -16.29
CA THR A 643 13.92 -8.22 -16.70
C THR A 643 14.41 -9.19 -15.66
N PHE A 644 14.06 -10.46 -15.81
CA PHE A 644 14.60 -11.57 -15.04
C PHE A 644 14.79 -12.80 -15.91
N PRO A 645 15.86 -13.60 -15.70
CA PRO A 645 16.06 -14.87 -16.37
C PRO A 645 15.18 -15.96 -15.76
N VAL A 646 14.60 -16.81 -16.58
CA VAL A 646 13.99 -18.08 -16.13
C VAL A 646 15.02 -19.17 -16.30
N ARG A 647 15.22 -19.95 -15.24
CA ARG A 647 16.16 -21.06 -15.17
C ARG A 647 15.46 -22.35 -14.77
N ALA A 648 16.13 -23.49 -14.88
CA ALA A 648 15.57 -24.77 -14.49
C ALA A 648 16.56 -25.65 -13.72
N ALA A 649 16.02 -26.47 -12.83
CA ALA A 649 16.76 -27.46 -12.08
C ALA A 649 16.04 -28.83 -12.13
N ALA A 650 16.80 -29.90 -12.19
CA ALA A 650 16.27 -31.25 -12.00
C ALA A 650 15.79 -31.44 -10.54
N ARG A 651 15.03 -32.51 -10.27
CA ARG A 651 14.48 -32.81 -8.94
C ARG A 651 15.56 -32.91 -7.84
N ASP A 652 16.79 -33.22 -8.20
CA ASP A 652 17.94 -33.29 -7.29
C ASP A 652 18.74 -31.98 -7.20
N GLY A 653 18.26 -30.91 -7.77
CA GLY A 653 18.84 -29.56 -7.73
C GLY A 653 19.92 -29.29 -8.76
N ARG A 654 20.33 -30.29 -9.59
CA ARG A 654 21.29 -30.04 -10.67
C ARG A 654 20.67 -29.19 -11.76
N PRO A 655 21.44 -28.30 -12.43
CA PRO A 655 20.95 -27.52 -13.56
C PRO A 655 20.29 -28.39 -14.62
N TYR A 656 19.12 -27.98 -15.08
CA TYR A 656 18.39 -28.63 -16.16
C TYR A 656 18.46 -27.73 -17.41
N PRO A 657 18.75 -28.29 -18.60
CA PRO A 657 18.90 -27.50 -19.81
C PRO A 657 17.57 -26.82 -20.18
N LEU A 658 17.61 -25.52 -20.41
CA LEU A 658 16.50 -24.69 -20.83
C LEU A 658 17.00 -23.72 -21.91
N PRO A 659 16.23 -23.42 -22.97
CA PRO A 659 16.54 -22.30 -23.86
C PRO A 659 16.70 -21.00 -23.07
N THR A 660 17.52 -20.06 -23.55
CA THR A 660 17.63 -18.74 -22.91
C THR A 660 16.28 -18.06 -22.89
N LEU A 661 15.73 -17.85 -21.72
CA LEU A 661 14.43 -17.22 -21.51
C LEU A 661 14.58 -16.05 -20.55
N ILE A 662 14.31 -14.86 -21.05
CA ILE A 662 14.29 -13.61 -20.29
C ILE A 662 12.88 -13.02 -20.39
N LEU A 663 12.27 -12.71 -19.23
CA LEU A 663 10.94 -12.14 -19.14
C LEU A 663 10.99 -10.72 -18.55
N THR A 664 10.00 -9.92 -18.92
CA THR A 664 9.81 -8.58 -18.37
C THR A 664 9.22 -8.66 -16.97
N ARG A 665 9.73 -7.86 -16.03
CA ARG A 665 9.16 -7.69 -14.68
C ARG A 665 7.68 -7.24 -14.74
N GLY A 666 7.00 -7.34 -13.59
CA GLY A 666 5.59 -6.93 -13.43
C GLY A 666 4.57 -8.05 -13.75
N ALA A 667 5.03 -9.21 -14.22
CA ALA A 667 4.23 -10.43 -14.30
C ALA A 667 5.20 -11.62 -14.26
N ARG A 668 5.43 -12.15 -13.06
CA ARG A 668 6.44 -13.22 -12.85
C ARG A 668 5.91 -14.63 -13.08
N ARG A 669 4.59 -14.78 -13.19
CA ARG A 669 4.00 -16.11 -13.34
C ARG A 669 4.44 -16.76 -14.63
N VAL A 670 4.95 -17.98 -14.51
CA VAL A 670 5.08 -18.95 -15.58
C VAL A 670 4.23 -20.16 -15.22
N ALA A 671 3.60 -20.79 -16.19
CA ALA A 671 2.84 -22.02 -16.00
C ALA A 671 3.22 -23.01 -17.10
N PHE A 672 3.31 -24.30 -16.76
CA PHE A 672 3.52 -25.34 -17.76
C PHE A 672 2.25 -25.57 -18.57
N SER A 673 2.42 -25.85 -19.86
CA SER A 673 1.36 -26.51 -20.64
C SER A 673 1.07 -27.90 -20.02
N PRO A 674 -0.13 -28.44 -20.15
CA PRO A 674 -0.46 -29.75 -19.55
C PRO A 674 0.44 -30.90 -19.98
N ASP A 675 0.97 -30.84 -21.21
CA ASP A 675 1.91 -31.84 -21.74
C ASP A 675 3.35 -31.65 -21.25
N GLY A 676 3.62 -30.60 -20.46
CA GLY A 676 4.94 -30.29 -19.90
C GLY A 676 6.00 -29.86 -20.91
N LYS A 677 5.63 -29.66 -22.19
CA LYS A 677 6.59 -29.36 -23.27
C LYS A 677 6.80 -27.87 -23.51
N SER A 678 5.92 -27.04 -22.96
CA SER A 678 5.96 -25.60 -23.18
C SER A 678 5.64 -24.84 -21.87
N LEU A 679 6.06 -23.57 -21.83
CA LEU A 679 5.63 -22.62 -20.80
C LEU A 679 4.64 -21.63 -21.37
N VAL A 680 3.59 -21.37 -20.64
CA VAL A 680 2.70 -20.23 -20.82
C VAL A 680 3.26 -19.07 -20.02
N VAL A 681 3.45 -17.92 -20.66
CA VAL A 681 4.03 -16.72 -20.07
C VAL A 681 3.27 -15.47 -20.52
N LEU A 682 3.41 -14.40 -19.77
CA LEU A 682 2.96 -13.06 -20.14
C LEU A 682 4.14 -12.30 -20.79
N ARG A 683 4.00 -11.89 -22.05
CA ARG A 683 4.97 -11.05 -22.76
C ARG A 683 4.36 -9.75 -23.20
N GLY A 684 5.13 -8.70 -23.12
CA GLY A 684 4.73 -7.34 -23.48
C GLY A 684 5.41 -6.30 -22.61
N ASP A 685 4.80 -5.13 -22.55
CA ASP A 685 5.28 -4.03 -21.72
C ASP A 685 4.63 -4.05 -20.32
N PHE A 686 4.97 -3.10 -19.44
CA PHE A 686 4.42 -3.03 -18.08
C PHE A 686 2.91 -2.83 -18.06
N ASP A 687 2.39 -2.01 -18.96
CA ASP A 687 0.98 -1.63 -19.02
C ASP A 687 0.11 -2.59 -19.82
N HIS A 688 0.71 -3.50 -20.59
CA HIS A 688 -0.02 -4.48 -21.39
C HIS A 688 0.84 -5.68 -21.74
N LYS A 689 0.30 -6.86 -21.52
CA LYS A 689 0.92 -8.15 -21.87
C LYS A 689 -0.09 -9.07 -22.51
N ASP A 690 0.41 -9.91 -23.42
CA ASP A 690 -0.33 -10.97 -24.08
C ASP A 690 0.15 -12.35 -23.59
N PHE A 691 -0.66 -13.38 -23.77
CA PHE A 691 -0.27 -14.75 -23.47
C PHE A 691 0.53 -15.36 -24.59
N TRP A 692 1.70 -15.92 -24.25
CA TRP A 692 2.59 -16.59 -25.17
C TRP A 692 2.91 -17.99 -24.69
N LEU A 693 3.15 -18.90 -25.68
CA LEU A 693 3.60 -20.26 -25.45
C LEU A 693 5.06 -20.35 -25.93
N ILE A 694 5.93 -20.88 -25.08
CA ILE A 694 7.36 -21.07 -25.36
C ILE A 694 7.69 -22.55 -25.31
N ASP A 695 8.14 -23.11 -26.42
CA ASP A 695 8.56 -24.50 -26.51
C ASP A 695 9.90 -24.68 -25.77
N LEU A 696 9.96 -25.63 -24.84
CA LEU A 696 11.11 -25.84 -23.96
C LEU A 696 12.30 -26.54 -24.63
N MET A 697 12.08 -27.18 -25.77
CA MET A 697 13.17 -27.83 -26.53
C MET A 697 13.83 -26.87 -27.50
N THR A 698 13.02 -26.09 -28.20
CA THR A 698 13.48 -25.28 -29.33
C THR A 698 13.62 -23.80 -28.97
N GLY A 699 12.98 -23.35 -27.89
CA GLY A 699 12.84 -21.92 -27.56
C GLY A 699 11.88 -21.16 -28.48
N ALA A 700 11.17 -21.89 -29.38
CA ALA A 700 10.22 -21.25 -30.29
C ALA A 700 9.04 -20.62 -29.53
N GLU A 701 8.73 -19.39 -29.88
CA GLU A 701 7.67 -18.61 -29.26
C GLU A 701 6.46 -18.50 -30.17
N ARG A 702 5.28 -18.66 -29.59
CA ARG A 702 4.00 -18.49 -30.30
C ARG A 702 3.02 -17.73 -29.43
N MET A 703 2.37 -16.71 -30.00
CA MET A 703 1.26 -16.04 -29.33
C MET A 703 0.13 -17.03 -29.09
N LEU A 704 -0.29 -17.18 -27.86
CA LEU A 704 -1.39 -18.05 -27.46
C LEU A 704 -2.71 -17.29 -27.48
N ALA A 705 -2.73 -16.09 -26.93
CA ALA A 705 -3.89 -15.21 -26.94
C ALA A 705 -3.48 -13.74 -26.82
N LYS A 706 -4.14 -12.90 -27.61
CA LYS A 706 -4.02 -11.45 -27.51
C LYS A 706 -5.13 -10.90 -26.60
N LEU A 707 -4.74 -10.11 -25.62
CA LEU A 707 -5.68 -9.46 -24.69
C LEU A 707 -6.14 -8.09 -25.26
N PRO A 708 -7.34 -7.61 -24.91
CA PRO A 708 -7.74 -6.24 -25.19
C PRO A 708 -6.76 -5.23 -24.56
N ALA A 709 -6.51 -4.11 -25.22
CA ALA A 709 -5.49 -3.12 -24.80
C ALA A 709 -5.72 -2.54 -23.39
N GLU A 710 -6.96 -2.53 -22.92
CA GLU A 710 -7.34 -2.07 -21.59
C GLU A 710 -7.11 -3.09 -20.46
N PHE A 711 -6.59 -4.29 -20.79
CA PHE A 711 -6.30 -5.33 -19.80
C PHE A 711 -4.86 -5.23 -19.32
N VAL A 712 -4.69 -4.88 -18.06
CA VAL A 712 -3.42 -4.99 -17.33
C VAL A 712 -3.51 -6.24 -16.46
N THR A 713 -2.71 -7.26 -16.78
CA THR A 713 -2.73 -8.57 -16.14
C THR A 713 -1.46 -8.77 -15.31
N GLY A 714 -1.60 -9.12 -14.04
CA GLY A 714 -0.50 -9.39 -13.11
C GLY A 714 -0.17 -10.86 -12.97
N ASP A 715 -1.19 -11.72 -12.84
CA ASP A 715 -1.05 -13.15 -12.60
C ASP A 715 -2.11 -13.97 -13.32
N PHE A 716 -1.84 -15.27 -13.52
CA PHE A 716 -2.73 -16.18 -14.20
C PHE A 716 -2.50 -17.63 -13.78
N ASP A 717 -3.44 -18.51 -14.12
CA ASP A 717 -3.27 -19.97 -14.10
C ASP A 717 -3.93 -20.62 -15.33
N ILE A 718 -3.51 -21.84 -15.65
CA ILE A 718 -4.04 -22.62 -16.79
C ILE A 718 -4.70 -23.90 -16.28
N SER A 719 -5.84 -24.26 -16.91
CA SER A 719 -6.54 -25.51 -16.59
C SER A 719 -5.69 -26.74 -16.90
N SER A 720 -5.93 -27.83 -16.17
CA SER A 720 -5.18 -29.08 -16.32
C SER A 720 -5.31 -29.74 -17.68
N ASP A 721 -6.36 -29.41 -18.44
CA ASP A 721 -6.57 -29.84 -19.83
C ASP A 721 -6.07 -28.82 -20.86
N GLY A 722 -5.63 -27.64 -20.42
CA GLY A 722 -5.12 -26.56 -21.28
C GLY A 722 -6.19 -25.83 -22.07
N SER A 723 -7.47 -26.01 -21.73
CA SER A 723 -8.59 -25.40 -22.46
C SER A 723 -8.92 -23.98 -22.01
N GLU A 724 -8.50 -23.60 -20.80
CA GLU A 724 -8.83 -22.31 -20.20
C GLU A 724 -7.63 -21.66 -19.53
N ILE A 725 -7.57 -20.33 -19.58
CA ILE A 725 -6.71 -19.49 -18.75
C ILE A 725 -7.60 -18.67 -17.83
N LEU A 726 -7.28 -18.71 -16.55
CA LEU A 726 -7.83 -17.83 -15.54
C LEU A 726 -6.80 -16.77 -15.18
N PHE A 727 -7.19 -15.49 -15.18
CA PHE A 727 -6.25 -14.40 -14.94
C PHE A 727 -6.91 -13.23 -14.22
N ASP A 728 -6.11 -12.39 -13.61
CA ASP A 728 -6.57 -11.12 -13.04
C ASP A 728 -6.50 -9.97 -14.06
N ARG A 729 -7.41 -9.04 -13.89
CA ARG A 729 -7.35 -7.73 -14.56
C ARG A 729 -7.30 -6.65 -13.51
N VAL A 730 -6.24 -5.87 -13.54
CA VAL A 730 -6.09 -4.66 -12.73
C VAL A 730 -6.65 -3.49 -13.54
N GLN A 731 -7.61 -2.76 -12.97
CA GLN A 731 -8.13 -1.52 -13.53
C GLN A 731 -7.77 -0.36 -12.60
N GLU A 732 -7.16 0.66 -13.16
CA GLU A 732 -6.78 1.87 -12.45
C GLU A 732 -7.54 3.06 -13.03
N ASN A 733 -8.29 3.75 -12.17
CA ASN A 733 -8.78 5.08 -12.44
C ASN A 733 -7.90 6.05 -11.65
N SER A 734 -7.36 7.06 -12.31
CA SER A 734 -6.45 7.99 -11.65
C SER A 734 -6.80 9.44 -11.92
N GLU A 735 -6.45 10.28 -10.97
CA GLU A 735 -6.61 11.72 -11.00
C GLU A 735 -5.28 12.38 -10.59
N LEU A 736 -5.09 13.62 -11.02
CA LEU A 736 -3.93 14.40 -10.64
C LEU A 736 -4.32 15.41 -9.56
N ALA A 737 -3.66 15.33 -8.41
CA ALA A 737 -3.83 16.25 -7.31
C ALA A 737 -2.66 17.26 -7.27
N LEU A 738 -2.97 18.55 -7.25
CA LEU A 738 -2.04 19.62 -6.91
C LEU A 738 -2.23 19.94 -5.43
N ILE A 739 -1.13 19.97 -4.69
CA ILE A 739 -1.09 20.24 -3.25
C ILE A 739 -0.28 21.52 -3.05
N GLU A 740 -0.91 22.57 -2.54
CA GLU A 740 -0.27 23.86 -2.28
C GLU A 740 -0.10 24.07 -0.76
N ARG A 741 1.14 24.17 -0.32
CA ARG A 741 1.44 24.45 1.10
C ARG A 741 1.29 25.93 1.38
N THR A 742 0.36 26.28 2.27
CA THR A 742 0.26 27.63 2.82
C THR A 742 1.34 27.79 3.88
N HIS A 743 2.21 28.77 3.75
CA HIS A 743 3.10 29.12 4.84
C HIS A 743 2.27 29.62 6.03
N SER A 744 2.27 28.88 7.13
CA SER A 744 2.05 29.51 8.42
C SER A 744 3.20 30.51 8.59
N SER A 745 2.92 31.79 8.45
CA SER A 745 3.80 32.83 8.92
C SER A 745 3.90 32.66 10.43
N ALA A 746 4.84 31.83 10.88
CA ALA A 746 5.32 31.93 12.24
C ALA A 746 5.93 33.36 12.33
N ASN A 747 5.23 34.24 12.99
CA ASN A 747 5.75 35.54 13.39
C ASN A 747 7.09 35.34 14.10
N PRO A 748 8.08 36.23 13.84
CA PRO A 748 9.43 36.14 14.37
C PRO A 748 9.50 36.11 15.89
#